data_5f9b35fab9a2c49b742d57e13838d5bd
#
_entry.id   5f9b35fab9a2c49b742d57e13838d5bd
#
_cell.length_a   1.000
_cell.length_b   1.000
_cell.length_c   1.000
_cell.angle_alpha   90.00
_cell.angle_beta   90.00
_cell.angle_gamma   90.00
#
_symmetry.space_group_name_H-M   'P 1'
#
loop_
_entity.id
_entity.type
_entity.pdbx_description
1 polymer ?
#
loop_
_entity_poly.entity_id
_entity_poly.type
_entity_poly.pdbx_seq_one_letter_code
_entity_poly.pdbx_strand_id
1 'polypeptide(L)'
;MLGMAACAQDTKTETITVTNEVFPACDATHPTGQCDAGQICFEAECVDSATLCSPTNLTGACTAGTICFAGGCVLETALCSPTAPTGPCELGSVCVEGMCVATASLCSSSNPTGTCAGDLTCIDGICGTPEVDPCSVHVYTTQPTVVAKTATSQKAVITVDGLQFKDLSGDGALDPYEDWRLLEICRAKDLVSKMSIPEKVGTMSEGSRVGSGTEDGTIPDNVTAAIVEKFERYALIRTGSRTPQQLAVYLNNVQELAETQPWGIPVTITADPIHGFGLSTNNNTGEQSVNPSSVVSPWPYPLGLGAINDPVVTRQYGDTVRREFRAMGFTWQLGPMADIATEPRWARVQNTFGVNAYAVAMHTRECIAGFQGTGVGGLPVGIAATMKHFPGAGADEDGMDSHSYSGRYNVYPGGYFEYHQIAFQAAIDAGVAAVMPCYSIFKDQFEYDPEQLAAGFSATLITDYLKEEMGFTGMVTGDWGTLGHKYNAESIPTPLRAAMWLWAGSHQFGSDRESNFQDAYDLGYITEADIDGAVEKILEMSFKLGLFENPYVDPAAADVRSAANLEAGFIAQKKAIVLLANAAHEQSGNQATKFLPIDGSRYKDANDDSTPQVGEYLDDTNNDGTIKVWFDGVVDRLVADPEKPDDMTSVAGYGEYDYTAAGSATSLPIVQATGLADADIAILRISARKGSYFGLDAGVPLSFDGAFPGQSNDGSIRNSIQDRNRVIDAFRARDGYTDAAGTAIAATNPNLRIVLVMHFDRPGIVKPFINGLTTLDELPGEAGSYPLVSDEANIEQGRGKGVDAFLVEFGAIDRAVLDFVFNQNVPTSPEGYRYGEAVLPMEIPSSDAAVEAQFEDVPADTVNPTYKLGSGSTL
;
A
#
# COMPACT_ATOMS: atom_id res chain seq x y z
N MET A 1 -8.24 13.57 -56.25
CA MET A 1 -7.10 13.29 -57.11
C MET A 1 -5.96 13.00 -56.21
N LEU A 2 -5.79 11.72 -55.90
CA LEU A 2 -4.77 10.81 -56.41
C LEU A 2 -3.34 11.17 -56.02
N GLY A 3 -2.75 10.33 -55.21
CA GLY A 3 -1.32 10.22 -54.96
C GLY A 3 -1.00 9.20 -53.89
N MET A 4 -1.26 7.89 -54.12
CA MET A 4 -0.63 6.78 -53.43
C MET A 4 0.85 6.75 -53.73
N ALA A 5 1.69 6.63 -52.74
CA ALA A 5 3.06 6.10 -52.91
C ALA A 5 3.27 5.00 -51.86
N ALA A 6 3.32 3.78 -52.38
CA ALA A 6 3.73 2.61 -51.64
C ALA A 6 5.22 2.68 -51.35
N CYS A 7 5.65 2.35 -50.11
CA CYS A 7 7.03 2.00 -49.80
C CYS A 7 7.09 0.54 -49.43
N ALA A 8 8.04 -0.14 -50.08
CA ALA A 8 8.23 -1.58 -50.09
C ALA A 8 8.79 -2.08 -48.73
N GLN A 9 8.29 -3.23 -48.34
CA GLN A 9 8.85 -4.08 -47.30
C GLN A 9 10.18 -4.67 -47.74
N ASP A 10 11.24 -4.39 -46.99
CA ASP A 10 12.47 -5.16 -47.01
C ASP A 10 12.39 -6.27 -45.96
N THR A 11 12.05 -7.47 -46.39
CA THR A 11 12.12 -8.69 -45.58
C THR A 11 13.58 -9.14 -45.49
N LYS A 12 14.27 -8.85 -44.39
CA LYS A 12 15.44 -9.62 -43.97
C LYS A 12 15.01 -10.76 -43.06
N THR A 13 15.00 -11.96 -43.69
CA THR A 13 14.88 -13.23 -42.96
C THR A 13 16.21 -13.55 -42.30
N GLU A 14 16.39 -13.24 -41.02
CA GLU A 14 17.45 -13.84 -40.22
C GLU A 14 16.94 -15.19 -39.70
N THR A 15 17.57 -16.25 -40.13
CA THR A 15 17.32 -17.61 -39.68
C THR A 15 17.95 -17.76 -38.30
N ILE A 16 17.16 -17.62 -37.23
CA ILE A 16 17.55 -17.98 -35.88
C ILE A 16 17.55 -19.52 -35.83
N THR A 17 18.71 -20.12 -35.71
CA THR A 17 18.86 -21.55 -35.43
C THR A 17 18.49 -21.76 -33.94
N VAL A 18 17.22 -22.10 -33.68
CA VAL A 18 16.76 -22.54 -32.36
C VAL A 18 17.34 -23.94 -32.17
N THR A 19 18.25 -24.08 -31.20
CA THR A 19 18.63 -25.38 -30.65
C THR A 19 17.40 -25.98 -30.01
N ASN A 20 16.94 -27.12 -30.52
CA ASN A 20 15.84 -27.90 -29.98
C ASN A 20 16.20 -28.38 -28.58
N GLU A 21 15.88 -27.62 -27.54
CA GLU A 21 15.62 -28.20 -26.25
C GLU A 21 14.23 -28.88 -26.35
N VAL A 22 14.23 -30.19 -26.30
CA VAL A 22 13.02 -31.01 -26.29
C VAL A 22 12.43 -30.87 -24.89
N PHE A 23 11.50 -29.96 -24.69
CA PHE A 23 10.69 -29.93 -23.49
C PHE A 23 9.85 -31.22 -23.40
N PRO A 24 9.69 -31.80 -22.22
CA PRO A 24 8.84 -32.98 -22.07
C PRO A 24 7.40 -32.68 -22.48
N ALA A 25 6.72 -33.64 -23.08
CA ALA A 25 5.31 -33.53 -23.42
C ALA A 25 4.45 -33.42 -22.13
N CYS A 26 3.28 -32.77 -22.27
CA CYS A 26 2.30 -32.70 -21.18
C CYS A 26 1.81 -34.11 -20.83
N ASP A 27 2.06 -34.57 -19.60
CA ASP A 27 1.57 -35.84 -19.04
C ASP A 27 1.55 -35.78 -17.50
N ALA A 28 1.11 -36.82 -16.84
CA ALA A 28 1.00 -36.90 -15.38
C ALA A 28 2.35 -36.72 -14.64
N THR A 29 3.48 -36.88 -15.31
CA THR A 29 4.81 -36.67 -14.73
C THR A 29 5.37 -35.28 -15.05
N HIS A 30 4.80 -34.59 -16.04
CA HIS A 30 5.16 -33.25 -16.49
C HIS A 30 3.89 -32.40 -16.67
N PRO A 31 3.21 -32.01 -15.58
CA PRO A 31 1.94 -31.29 -15.66
C PRO A 31 2.04 -29.85 -16.22
N THR A 32 3.26 -29.39 -16.50
CA THR A 32 3.56 -28.13 -17.18
C THR A 32 4.30 -28.37 -18.51
N GLY A 33 4.19 -29.58 -19.05
CA GLY A 33 4.87 -29.99 -20.29
C GLY A 33 4.35 -29.25 -21.52
N GLN A 34 5.05 -29.44 -22.66
CA GLN A 34 4.75 -28.73 -23.90
C GLN A 34 3.56 -29.37 -24.64
N CYS A 35 2.66 -28.52 -25.11
CA CYS A 35 1.54 -28.86 -25.99
C CYS A 35 1.70 -28.21 -27.38
N ASP A 36 0.85 -28.57 -28.32
CA ASP A 36 0.81 -27.96 -29.67
C ASP A 36 0.38 -26.47 -29.59
N ALA A 37 0.67 -25.71 -30.64
CA ALA A 37 0.30 -24.29 -30.70
C ALA A 37 -1.21 -24.08 -30.54
N GLY A 38 -1.60 -23.27 -29.57
CA GLY A 38 -3.00 -23.01 -29.19
C GLY A 38 -3.53 -23.93 -28.07
N GLN A 39 -2.72 -24.85 -27.59
CA GLN A 39 -3.05 -25.72 -26.45
C GLN A 39 -2.19 -25.43 -25.25
N ILE A 40 -2.72 -25.73 -24.05
CA ILE A 40 -1.98 -25.66 -22.79
C ILE A 40 -2.10 -26.98 -22.03
N CYS A 41 -1.10 -27.28 -21.23
CA CYS A 41 -1.10 -28.47 -20.37
C CYS A 41 -2.02 -28.20 -19.15
N PHE A 42 -3.13 -28.92 -19.09
CA PHE A 42 -4.14 -28.81 -18.07
C PHE A 42 -4.52 -30.21 -17.55
N GLU A 43 -4.40 -30.45 -16.25
CA GLU A 43 -4.57 -31.77 -15.63
C GLU A 43 -3.83 -32.92 -16.35
N ALA A 44 -2.59 -32.65 -16.79
CA ALA A 44 -1.70 -33.59 -17.50
C ALA A 44 -2.20 -33.99 -18.92
N GLU A 45 -3.09 -33.23 -19.48
CA GLU A 45 -3.56 -33.37 -20.87
C GLU A 45 -3.43 -32.04 -21.65
N CYS A 46 -3.10 -32.12 -22.92
CA CYS A 46 -3.08 -30.95 -23.80
C CYS A 46 -4.51 -30.58 -24.21
N VAL A 47 -5.00 -29.46 -23.74
CA VAL A 47 -6.33 -28.94 -24.07
C VAL A 47 -6.23 -27.63 -24.81
N ASP A 48 -7.19 -27.37 -25.71
CA ASP A 48 -7.27 -26.07 -26.36
C ASP A 48 -7.48 -24.96 -25.32
N SER A 49 -6.60 -23.98 -25.29
CA SER A 49 -6.68 -22.86 -24.36
C SER A 49 -8.03 -22.13 -24.42
N ALA A 50 -8.66 -22.11 -25.59
CA ALA A 50 -10.00 -21.54 -25.77
C ALA A 50 -11.13 -22.35 -25.08
N THR A 51 -10.87 -23.59 -24.64
CA THR A 51 -11.85 -24.41 -23.93
C THR A 51 -11.79 -24.28 -22.42
N LEU A 52 -10.74 -23.66 -21.89
CA LEU A 52 -10.58 -23.47 -20.45
C LEU A 52 -11.36 -22.26 -19.94
N CYS A 53 -11.67 -22.30 -18.66
CA CYS A 53 -12.29 -21.18 -17.97
C CYS A 53 -11.42 -19.94 -18.07
N SER A 54 -11.99 -18.87 -18.58
CA SER A 54 -11.33 -17.56 -18.73
C SER A 54 -12.36 -16.45 -18.84
N PRO A 55 -12.03 -15.18 -18.67
CA PRO A 55 -12.95 -14.07 -18.87
C PRO A 55 -13.61 -14.04 -20.26
N THR A 56 -12.98 -14.65 -21.25
CA THR A 56 -13.54 -14.77 -22.62
C THR A 56 -14.23 -16.11 -22.89
N ASN A 57 -14.17 -17.06 -21.96
CA ASN A 57 -14.86 -18.36 -22.03
C ASN A 57 -15.42 -18.77 -20.66
N LEU A 58 -16.56 -18.18 -20.30
CA LEU A 58 -17.23 -18.34 -19.01
C LEU A 58 -17.83 -19.75 -18.78
N THR A 59 -17.78 -20.62 -19.78
CA THR A 59 -18.23 -22.01 -19.69
C THR A 59 -17.08 -23.01 -19.88
N GLY A 60 -15.84 -22.53 -19.81
CA GLY A 60 -14.66 -23.35 -20.02
C GLY A 60 -14.41 -24.39 -18.93
N ALA A 61 -13.52 -25.33 -19.20
CA ALA A 61 -13.18 -26.40 -18.29
C ALA A 61 -12.35 -25.92 -17.09
N CYS A 62 -12.63 -26.49 -15.93
CA CYS A 62 -11.90 -26.29 -14.69
C CYS A 62 -11.40 -27.61 -14.11
N THR A 63 -10.50 -27.56 -13.13
CA THR A 63 -10.05 -28.75 -12.39
C THR A 63 -11.18 -29.46 -11.67
N ALA A 64 -11.03 -30.77 -11.43
CA ALA A 64 -12.07 -31.57 -10.79
C ALA A 64 -12.53 -31.00 -9.44
N GLY A 65 -13.82 -30.78 -9.31
CA GLY A 65 -14.48 -30.21 -8.11
C GLY A 65 -14.63 -28.68 -8.12
N THR A 66 -14.25 -28.02 -9.20
CA THR A 66 -14.50 -26.60 -9.41
C THR A 66 -15.26 -26.34 -10.71
N ILE A 67 -15.95 -25.20 -10.80
CA ILE A 67 -16.67 -24.76 -11.99
C ILE A 67 -16.14 -23.41 -12.45
N CYS A 68 -16.30 -23.13 -13.75
CA CYS A 68 -15.95 -21.83 -14.33
C CYS A 68 -16.98 -20.78 -13.92
N PHE A 69 -16.54 -19.78 -13.19
CA PHE A 69 -17.38 -18.69 -12.71
C PHE A 69 -16.64 -17.36 -12.90
N ALA A 70 -17.26 -16.44 -13.60
CA ALA A 70 -16.70 -15.14 -13.95
C ALA A 70 -15.24 -15.21 -14.50
N GLY A 71 -14.93 -16.28 -15.27
CA GLY A 71 -13.61 -16.48 -15.87
C GLY A 71 -12.56 -17.07 -14.94
N GLY A 72 -12.93 -17.46 -13.71
CA GLY A 72 -12.08 -18.18 -12.76
C GLY A 72 -12.70 -19.49 -12.30
N CYS A 73 -11.87 -20.47 -11.94
CA CYS A 73 -12.33 -21.75 -11.40
C CYS A 73 -12.55 -21.65 -9.90
N VAL A 74 -13.78 -21.85 -9.44
CA VAL A 74 -14.20 -21.78 -8.04
C VAL A 74 -14.87 -23.07 -7.58
N LEU A 75 -14.81 -23.41 -6.30
CA LEU A 75 -15.55 -24.54 -5.74
C LEU A 75 -17.06 -24.31 -5.91
N GLU A 76 -17.75 -25.26 -6.48
CA GLU A 76 -19.21 -25.19 -6.69
C GLU A 76 -19.97 -24.93 -5.39
N THR A 77 -19.49 -25.47 -4.27
CA THR A 77 -20.07 -25.28 -2.94
C THR A 77 -19.83 -23.87 -2.35
N ALA A 78 -18.92 -23.10 -2.93
CA ALA A 78 -18.65 -21.73 -2.50
C ALA A 78 -19.52 -20.70 -3.21
N LEU A 79 -20.21 -21.09 -4.30
CA LEU A 79 -21.09 -20.17 -5.03
C LEU A 79 -22.34 -19.82 -4.23
N CYS A 80 -22.95 -18.71 -4.58
CA CYS A 80 -24.21 -18.25 -4.01
C CYS A 80 -25.29 -19.35 -4.05
N SER A 81 -25.73 -19.76 -2.89
CA SER A 81 -26.78 -20.79 -2.70
C SER A 81 -27.43 -20.63 -1.32
N PRO A 82 -28.58 -21.24 -1.05
CA PRO A 82 -29.19 -21.21 0.28
C PRO A 82 -28.26 -21.73 1.40
N THR A 83 -27.27 -22.55 1.06
CA THR A 83 -26.25 -23.07 2.01
C THR A 83 -24.96 -22.24 2.02
N ALA A 84 -24.79 -21.32 1.08
CA ALA A 84 -23.69 -20.38 0.99
C ALA A 84 -24.23 -18.97 0.63
N PRO A 85 -24.97 -18.30 1.54
CA PRO A 85 -25.70 -17.08 1.23
C PRO A 85 -24.81 -15.83 1.01
N THR A 86 -23.51 -15.98 1.18
CA THR A 86 -22.48 -14.96 0.89
C THR A 86 -21.52 -15.40 -0.22
N GLY A 87 -21.84 -16.46 -0.95
CA GLY A 87 -21.02 -16.96 -2.04
C GLY A 87 -21.01 -16.00 -3.24
N PRO A 88 -19.96 -16.05 -4.08
CA PRO A 88 -19.83 -15.19 -5.25
C PRO A 88 -20.91 -15.50 -6.30
N CYS A 89 -21.31 -14.47 -7.02
CA CYS A 89 -22.19 -14.49 -8.17
C CYS A 89 -21.46 -14.08 -9.45
N GLU A 90 -22.09 -14.22 -10.61
CA GLU A 90 -21.56 -13.69 -11.88
C GLU A 90 -21.38 -12.17 -11.81
N LEU A 91 -20.46 -11.64 -12.62
CA LEU A 91 -20.18 -10.20 -12.71
C LEU A 91 -21.48 -9.41 -12.88
N GLY A 92 -21.65 -8.37 -12.07
CA GLY A 92 -22.87 -7.58 -12.06
C GLY A 92 -24.02 -8.17 -11.26
N SER A 93 -23.77 -9.22 -10.46
CA SER A 93 -24.78 -9.82 -9.56
C SER A 93 -24.20 -10.01 -8.16
N VAL A 94 -25.05 -9.95 -7.15
CA VAL A 94 -24.70 -10.22 -5.74
C VAL A 94 -25.58 -11.34 -5.19
N CYS A 95 -25.06 -12.05 -4.18
CA CYS A 95 -25.79 -13.12 -3.52
C CYS A 95 -26.79 -12.52 -2.51
N VAL A 96 -28.07 -12.70 -2.75
CA VAL A 96 -29.15 -12.30 -1.86
C VAL A 96 -29.93 -13.56 -1.48
N GLU A 97 -29.92 -13.94 -0.20
CA GLU A 97 -30.58 -15.13 0.32
C GLU A 97 -30.31 -16.43 -0.47
N GLY A 98 -29.06 -16.58 -0.92
CA GLY A 98 -28.64 -17.75 -1.70
C GLY A 98 -29.06 -17.74 -3.17
N MET A 99 -29.46 -16.61 -3.70
CA MET A 99 -29.75 -16.41 -5.13
C MET A 99 -28.90 -15.26 -5.67
N CYS A 100 -28.31 -15.43 -6.86
CA CYS A 100 -27.63 -14.37 -7.56
C CYS A 100 -28.60 -13.40 -8.20
N VAL A 101 -28.60 -12.15 -7.78
CA VAL A 101 -29.45 -11.07 -8.26
C VAL A 101 -28.56 -10.01 -8.89
N ALA A 102 -28.88 -9.59 -10.12
CA ALA A 102 -28.13 -8.55 -10.80
C ALA A 102 -28.10 -7.27 -9.96
N THR A 103 -26.93 -6.68 -9.79
CA THR A 103 -26.76 -5.44 -8.99
C THR A 103 -27.64 -4.30 -9.51
N ALA A 104 -27.78 -4.17 -10.82
CA ALA A 104 -28.69 -3.23 -11.46
C ALA A 104 -30.17 -3.49 -11.18
N SER A 105 -30.55 -4.70 -10.75
CA SER A 105 -31.92 -5.06 -10.37
C SER A 105 -32.15 -5.01 -8.86
N LEU A 106 -31.10 -4.73 -8.05
CA LEU A 106 -31.27 -4.55 -6.62
C LEU A 106 -31.89 -3.21 -6.29
N CYS A 107 -32.57 -3.19 -5.16
CA CYS A 107 -33.10 -1.96 -4.59
C CYS A 107 -32.00 -0.96 -4.29
N SER A 108 -32.07 0.22 -4.85
CA SER A 108 -31.17 1.35 -4.61
C SER A 108 -31.85 2.66 -4.98
N SER A 109 -31.26 3.78 -4.59
CA SER A 109 -31.75 5.11 -4.97
C SER A 109 -31.76 5.34 -6.48
N SER A 110 -30.84 4.70 -7.21
CA SER A 110 -30.82 4.70 -8.69
C SER A 110 -31.74 3.64 -9.30
N ASN A 111 -32.20 2.68 -8.52
CA ASN A 111 -33.17 1.66 -8.95
C ASN A 111 -34.29 1.47 -7.90
N PRO A 112 -35.23 2.44 -7.79
CA PRO A 112 -36.28 2.41 -6.76
C PRO A 112 -37.34 1.31 -6.95
N THR A 113 -37.23 0.50 -8.01
CA THR A 113 -38.06 -0.66 -8.27
C THR A 113 -37.27 -1.98 -8.25
N GLY A 114 -36.04 -1.92 -7.75
CA GLY A 114 -35.10 -3.03 -7.72
C GLY A 114 -35.51 -4.16 -6.77
N THR A 115 -34.80 -5.26 -6.86
CA THR A 115 -35.05 -6.48 -6.06
C THR A 115 -34.55 -6.33 -4.64
N CYS A 116 -35.35 -6.74 -3.67
CA CYS A 116 -34.99 -6.87 -2.26
C CYS A 116 -34.95 -8.33 -1.83
N ALA A 117 -34.32 -8.62 -0.69
CA ALA A 117 -34.35 -9.95 -0.07
C ALA A 117 -35.73 -10.23 0.56
N GLY A 118 -36.15 -11.49 0.51
CA GLY A 118 -37.45 -11.97 1.10
C GLY A 118 -38.67 -11.28 0.52
N ASP A 119 -39.62 -10.97 1.37
CA ASP A 119 -40.92 -10.36 0.98
C ASP A 119 -40.85 -8.81 0.97
N LEU A 120 -39.66 -8.22 1.01
CA LEU A 120 -39.48 -6.77 1.01
C LEU A 120 -39.64 -6.19 -0.41
N THR A 121 -40.16 -4.96 -0.47
CA THR A 121 -40.28 -4.17 -1.70
C THR A 121 -39.28 -3.02 -1.67
N CYS A 122 -38.74 -2.66 -2.80
CA CYS A 122 -37.90 -1.49 -2.93
C CYS A 122 -38.73 -0.20 -2.84
N ILE A 123 -38.47 0.61 -1.84
CA ILE A 123 -39.12 1.90 -1.59
C ILE A 123 -38.04 2.96 -1.47
N ASP A 124 -38.00 3.91 -2.39
CA ASP A 124 -37.00 4.99 -2.46
C ASP A 124 -35.54 4.50 -2.34
N GLY A 125 -35.25 3.33 -2.92
CA GLY A 125 -33.91 2.74 -2.88
C GLY A 125 -33.62 1.98 -1.59
N ILE A 126 -34.59 1.74 -0.75
CA ILE A 126 -34.50 0.98 0.49
C ILE A 126 -35.50 -0.18 0.47
N CYS A 127 -35.04 -1.37 0.87
CA CYS A 127 -35.91 -2.54 0.94
C CYS A 127 -36.81 -2.46 2.17
N GLY A 128 -38.12 -2.41 1.95
CA GLY A 128 -39.16 -2.37 3.00
C GLY A 128 -40.46 -3.06 2.57
N THR A 129 -41.39 -3.20 3.48
CA THR A 129 -42.76 -3.70 3.16
C THR A 129 -43.55 -2.61 2.46
N PRO A 130 -44.44 -2.96 1.46
CA PRO A 130 -45.15 -1.98 0.65
C PRO A 130 -46.05 -1.00 1.41
N GLU A 131 -46.36 -1.29 2.65
CA GLU A 131 -47.23 -0.47 3.51
C GLU A 131 -46.49 0.23 4.65
N VAL A 132 -45.17 0.00 4.81
CA VAL A 132 -44.44 0.51 5.97
C VAL A 132 -43.24 1.31 5.47
N ASP A 133 -43.19 2.59 5.87
CA ASP A 133 -42.01 3.41 5.69
C ASP A 133 -40.79 2.72 6.33
N PRO A 134 -39.72 2.38 5.57
CA PRO A 134 -38.54 1.71 6.13
C PRO A 134 -37.91 2.50 7.28
N CYS A 135 -38.12 3.82 7.33
CA CYS A 135 -37.64 4.68 8.38
C CYS A 135 -38.50 4.63 9.67
N SER A 136 -39.62 3.91 9.63
CA SER A 136 -40.45 3.62 10.81
C SER A 136 -40.20 2.23 11.41
N VAL A 137 -39.32 1.42 10.81
CA VAL A 137 -39.04 0.04 11.23
C VAL A 137 -37.76 -0.02 12.07
N HIS A 138 -37.87 -0.62 13.26
CA HIS A 138 -36.71 -0.93 14.09
C HIS A 138 -36.02 -2.17 13.54
N VAL A 139 -34.85 -1.99 12.94
CA VAL A 139 -34.03 -3.07 12.36
C VAL A 139 -33.01 -3.62 13.33
N TYR A 140 -32.54 -2.81 14.28
CA TYR A 140 -31.58 -3.22 15.30
C TYR A 140 -32.27 -3.44 16.64
N THR A 141 -31.94 -4.54 17.31
CA THR A 141 -32.56 -4.94 18.60
C THR A 141 -31.57 -5.08 19.75
N THR A 142 -30.26 -5.07 19.43
CA THR A 142 -29.21 -5.22 20.43
C THR A 142 -28.75 -3.85 20.90
N GLN A 143 -28.89 -3.57 22.21
CA GLN A 143 -28.46 -2.32 22.84
C GLN A 143 -26.96 -2.07 22.59
N PRO A 144 -26.54 -1.01 21.87
CA PRO A 144 -25.15 -0.60 21.79
C PRO A 144 -24.68 0.00 23.11
N THR A 145 -23.36 0.20 23.23
CA THR A 145 -22.80 0.98 24.34
C THR A 145 -23.13 2.45 24.10
N VAL A 146 -23.93 3.05 24.99
CA VAL A 146 -24.32 4.47 24.93
C VAL A 146 -23.56 5.25 25.97
N VAL A 147 -22.79 6.27 25.55
CA VAL A 147 -22.00 7.13 26.45
C VAL A 147 -22.23 8.60 26.11
N ALA A 148 -22.63 9.39 27.11
CA ALA A 148 -22.77 10.84 27.04
C ALA A 148 -21.88 11.53 28.09
N LYS A 149 -21.26 12.65 27.75
CA LYS A 149 -20.46 13.49 28.66
C LYS A 149 -21.35 14.56 29.34
N THR A 150 -22.36 14.12 30.06
CA THR A 150 -23.44 14.95 30.59
C THR A 150 -22.94 16.16 31.40
N ALA A 151 -21.81 16.03 32.10
CA ALA A 151 -21.28 17.11 32.93
C ALA A 151 -20.78 18.30 32.10
N THR A 152 -20.28 18.03 30.88
CA THR A 152 -19.70 19.04 29.97
C THR A 152 -20.66 19.42 28.88
N SER A 153 -21.24 18.42 28.18
CA SER A 153 -22.10 18.66 26.99
C SER A 153 -23.52 19.01 27.34
N GLN A 154 -23.97 18.73 28.58
CA GLN A 154 -25.36 18.82 29.00
C GLN A 154 -26.32 17.87 28.24
N LYS A 155 -25.80 16.95 27.43
CA LYS A 155 -26.57 15.92 26.78
C LYS A 155 -26.85 14.79 27.78
N ALA A 156 -28.00 14.15 27.68
CA ALA A 156 -28.44 13.11 28.60
C ALA A 156 -28.48 11.73 27.95
N VAL A 157 -28.47 10.69 28.76
CA VAL A 157 -28.91 9.36 28.33
C VAL A 157 -30.35 9.20 28.81
N ILE A 158 -31.27 9.05 27.86
CA ILE A 158 -32.70 8.81 28.14
C ILE A 158 -33.03 7.32 28.00
N THR A 159 -34.11 6.90 28.63
CA THR A 159 -34.59 5.52 28.59
C THR A 159 -35.98 5.50 27.94
N VAL A 160 -36.10 4.80 26.80
CA VAL A 160 -37.37 4.60 26.09
C VAL A 160 -37.54 3.10 25.87
N ASP A 161 -38.68 2.56 26.22
CA ASP A 161 -39.01 1.12 26.13
C ASP A 161 -38.01 0.19 26.81
N GLY A 162 -37.34 0.70 27.88
CA GLY A 162 -36.33 -0.03 28.63
C GLY A 162 -34.92 -0.04 28.01
N LEU A 163 -34.73 0.65 26.90
CA LEU A 163 -33.46 0.80 26.17
C LEU A 163 -32.90 2.21 26.39
N GLN A 164 -31.56 2.34 26.25
CA GLN A 164 -30.86 3.60 26.43
C GLN A 164 -30.56 4.27 25.09
N PHE A 165 -30.72 5.59 25.04
CA PHE A 165 -30.46 6.45 23.91
C PHE A 165 -29.75 7.74 24.36
N LYS A 166 -28.99 8.36 23.49
CA LYS A 166 -28.42 9.70 23.70
C LYS A 166 -29.42 10.75 23.23
N ASP A 167 -29.83 11.63 24.12
CA ASP A 167 -30.57 12.85 23.81
C ASP A 167 -29.59 13.93 23.32
N LEU A 168 -29.26 13.87 22.04
CA LEU A 168 -28.29 14.75 21.42
C LEU A 168 -28.87 16.11 21.02
N SER A 169 -30.17 16.18 20.79
CA SER A 169 -30.91 17.43 20.61
C SER A 169 -31.00 18.21 21.94
N GLY A 170 -31.09 17.48 23.07
CA GLY A 170 -31.22 18.06 24.41
C GLY A 170 -32.65 18.50 24.76
N ASP A 171 -33.67 17.98 24.06
CA ASP A 171 -35.08 18.32 24.27
C ASP A 171 -35.82 17.34 25.18
N GLY A 172 -35.17 16.23 25.60
CA GLY A 172 -35.69 15.21 26.47
C GLY A 172 -36.63 14.21 25.80
N ALA A 173 -36.77 14.26 24.47
CA ALA A 173 -37.50 13.29 23.67
C ALA A 173 -36.52 12.43 22.86
N LEU A 174 -36.97 11.36 22.27
CA LEU A 174 -36.17 10.54 21.36
C LEU A 174 -36.48 10.94 19.90
N ASP A 175 -35.58 11.66 19.30
CA ASP A 175 -35.64 12.01 17.89
C ASP A 175 -35.29 10.78 17.00
N PRO A 176 -35.79 10.71 15.75
CA PRO A 176 -35.44 9.61 14.85
C PRO A 176 -33.92 9.46 14.62
N TYR A 177 -33.14 10.55 14.55
CA TYR A 177 -31.69 10.44 14.38
C TYR A 177 -30.95 9.89 15.61
N GLU A 178 -31.54 9.98 16.78
CA GLU A 178 -31.02 9.45 18.05
C GLU A 178 -31.41 7.98 18.28
N ASP A 179 -32.41 7.50 17.53
CA ASP A 179 -32.91 6.14 17.66
C ASP A 179 -32.01 5.15 16.87
N TRP A 180 -31.07 4.54 17.57
CA TRP A 180 -30.13 3.57 16.99
C TRP A 180 -30.81 2.30 16.46
N ARG A 181 -32.10 2.08 16.71
CA ARG A 181 -32.88 0.95 16.17
C ARG A 181 -33.23 1.15 14.69
N LEU A 182 -33.24 2.38 14.22
CA LEU A 182 -33.56 2.73 12.83
C LEU A 182 -32.34 2.53 11.90
N LEU A 183 -32.60 2.37 10.60
CA LEU A 183 -31.55 2.36 9.58
C LEU A 183 -30.76 3.68 9.60
N GLU A 184 -29.46 3.58 9.37
CA GLU A 184 -28.55 4.74 9.44
C GLU A 184 -28.91 5.83 8.44
N ILE A 185 -29.34 5.47 7.23
CA ILE A 185 -29.81 6.45 6.22
C ILE A 185 -31.06 7.20 6.70
N CYS A 186 -31.96 6.54 7.44
CA CYS A 186 -33.15 7.19 7.98
C CYS A 186 -32.79 8.18 9.09
N ARG A 187 -31.86 7.80 9.93
CA ARG A 187 -31.26 8.68 10.96
C ARG A 187 -30.59 9.90 10.32
N ALA A 188 -29.80 9.66 9.23
CA ALA A 188 -29.14 10.73 8.50
C ALA A 188 -30.14 11.72 7.88
N LYS A 189 -31.19 11.24 7.22
CA LYS A 189 -32.27 12.08 6.64
C LYS A 189 -32.95 12.95 7.69
N ASP A 190 -33.29 12.39 8.84
CA ASP A 190 -33.93 13.15 9.93
C ASP A 190 -32.98 14.27 10.43
N LEU A 191 -31.69 13.93 10.68
CA LEU A 191 -30.71 14.90 11.16
C LEU A 191 -30.47 16.02 10.13
N VAL A 192 -30.28 15.67 8.85
CA VAL A 192 -30.06 16.66 7.76
C VAL A 192 -31.23 17.62 7.64
N SER A 193 -32.47 17.14 7.84
CA SER A 193 -33.65 18.01 7.82
C SER A 193 -33.68 19.08 8.92
N LYS A 194 -32.89 18.91 9.99
CA LYS A 194 -32.76 19.82 11.14
C LYS A 194 -31.58 20.78 11.01
N MET A 195 -30.60 20.48 10.15
CA MET A 195 -29.36 21.24 9.98
C MET A 195 -29.55 22.48 9.12
N SER A 196 -28.85 23.57 9.45
CA SER A 196 -28.71 24.75 8.60
C SER A 196 -27.72 24.54 7.46
N ILE A 197 -27.80 25.34 6.39
CA ILE A 197 -26.83 25.23 5.25
C ILE A 197 -25.36 25.33 5.71
N PRO A 198 -24.94 26.27 6.59
CA PRO A 198 -23.56 26.28 7.08
C PRO A 198 -23.14 24.99 7.81
N GLU A 199 -24.03 24.37 8.61
CA GLU A 199 -23.74 23.11 9.29
C GLU A 199 -23.58 21.96 8.28
N LYS A 200 -24.45 21.90 7.27
CA LYS A 200 -24.38 20.92 6.19
C LYS A 200 -23.07 21.04 5.43
N VAL A 201 -22.73 22.24 4.96
CA VAL A 201 -21.51 22.51 4.18
C VAL A 201 -20.25 22.24 5.01
N GLY A 202 -20.24 22.62 6.30
CA GLY A 202 -19.13 22.32 7.21
C GLY A 202 -18.92 20.81 7.39
N THR A 203 -20.01 20.03 7.46
CA THR A 203 -19.97 18.56 7.57
C THR A 203 -19.39 17.92 6.30
N MET A 204 -19.52 18.53 5.13
CA MET A 204 -18.92 18.03 3.88
C MET A 204 -17.39 18.21 3.84
N SER A 205 -16.80 19.01 4.73
CA SER A 205 -15.35 19.24 4.78
C SER A 205 -14.63 18.19 5.59
N GLU A 206 -13.63 17.54 4.99
CA GLU A 206 -12.62 16.78 5.73
C GLU A 206 -11.39 17.68 5.92
N GLY A 207 -11.24 18.22 7.14
CA GLY A 207 -10.21 19.21 7.43
C GLY A 207 -8.95 18.63 8.04
N SER A 208 -7.90 19.44 8.09
CA SER A 208 -6.65 19.16 8.82
C SER A 208 -6.45 20.08 10.02
N ARG A 209 -7.49 20.87 10.39
CA ARG A 209 -7.38 21.90 11.43
C ARG A 209 -7.29 21.34 12.84
N VAL A 210 -7.87 20.15 13.08
CA VAL A 210 -7.85 19.46 14.37
C VAL A 210 -6.42 19.09 14.77
N GLY A 211 -5.56 18.72 13.83
CA GLY A 211 -4.15 18.46 14.06
C GLY A 211 -3.87 17.31 15.03
N SER A 212 -2.62 17.18 15.50
CA SER A 212 -2.22 16.15 16.47
C SER A 212 -2.47 16.55 17.95
N GLY A 213 -3.00 17.73 18.17
CA GLY A 213 -3.33 18.23 19.52
C GLY A 213 -2.13 18.63 20.38
N THR A 214 -2.42 18.84 21.64
CA THR A 214 -1.45 19.19 22.69
C THR A 214 -1.14 17.97 23.55
N GLU A 215 -0.04 17.99 24.30
CA GLU A 215 0.37 16.88 25.18
C GLU A 215 -0.60 16.65 26.35
N ASP A 216 -1.20 17.73 26.85
CA ASP A 216 -2.13 17.72 27.97
C ASP A 216 -3.60 17.53 27.55
N GLY A 217 -3.85 17.37 26.25
CA GLY A 217 -5.20 17.21 25.69
C GLY A 217 -5.98 18.52 25.54
N THR A 218 -5.39 19.69 25.82
CA THR A 218 -6.04 20.99 25.63
C THR A 218 -6.38 21.21 24.16
N ILE A 219 -7.60 21.70 23.89
CA ILE A 219 -8.05 22.03 22.53
C ILE A 219 -7.61 23.46 22.18
N PRO A 220 -6.81 23.64 21.11
CA PRO A 220 -6.44 24.99 20.64
C PRO A 220 -7.63 25.77 20.09
N ASP A 221 -7.55 27.13 20.16
CA ASP A 221 -8.63 28.02 19.69
C ASP A 221 -9.00 27.78 18.22
N ASN A 222 -8.03 27.52 17.35
CA ASN A 222 -8.29 27.23 15.94
C ASN A 222 -9.06 25.92 15.73
N VAL A 223 -8.88 24.93 16.61
CA VAL A 223 -9.65 23.67 16.60
C VAL A 223 -11.06 23.92 17.11
N THR A 224 -11.19 24.71 18.19
CA THR A 224 -12.49 25.14 18.67
C THR A 224 -13.27 25.84 17.55
N ALA A 225 -12.66 26.79 16.85
CA ALA A 225 -13.29 27.48 15.72
C ALA A 225 -13.65 26.51 14.58
N ALA A 226 -12.82 25.49 14.27
CA ALA A 226 -13.14 24.49 13.25
C ALA A 226 -14.42 23.72 13.58
N ILE A 227 -14.58 23.29 14.84
CA ILE A 227 -15.73 22.50 15.28
C ILE A 227 -16.98 23.36 15.48
N VAL A 228 -16.84 24.53 16.12
CA VAL A 228 -17.97 25.36 16.58
C VAL A 228 -18.43 26.34 15.50
N GLU A 229 -17.51 26.97 14.77
CA GLU A 229 -17.83 28.03 13.82
C GLU A 229 -17.88 27.54 12.37
N LYS A 230 -17.07 26.50 12.05
CA LYS A 230 -16.95 25.93 10.69
C LYS A 230 -17.70 24.62 10.53
N PHE A 231 -18.22 24.06 11.63
CA PHE A 231 -18.98 22.81 11.65
C PHE A 231 -18.23 21.60 11.05
N GLU A 232 -16.89 21.60 11.14
CA GLU A 232 -16.06 20.50 10.65
C GLU A 232 -16.35 19.23 11.46
N ARG A 233 -16.75 18.13 10.80
CA ARG A 233 -17.13 16.85 11.42
C ARG A 233 -16.31 15.68 10.93
N TYR A 234 -15.35 15.93 10.05
CA TYR A 234 -14.33 14.98 9.61
C TYR A 234 -12.97 15.62 9.73
N ALA A 235 -12.02 14.90 10.30
CA ALA A 235 -10.71 15.47 10.59
C ALA A 235 -9.58 14.50 10.32
N LEU A 236 -8.70 14.85 9.38
CA LEU A 236 -7.43 14.17 9.19
C LEU A 236 -6.47 14.52 10.33
N ILE A 237 -6.02 13.51 11.05
CA ILE A 237 -5.05 13.63 12.13
C ILE A 237 -3.68 13.13 11.67
N ARG A 238 -2.67 13.96 11.88
CA ARG A 238 -1.27 13.57 11.79
C ARG A 238 -0.75 13.42 13.21
N THR A 239 -0.24 12.23 13.56
CA THR A 239 0.07 11.86 14.95
C THR A 239 1.18 12.71 15.58
N GLY A 240 2.09 13.29 14.78
CA GLY A 240 3.23 14.06 15.27
C GLY A 240 4.08 13.22 16.24
N SER A 241 4.53 13.85 17.32
CA SER A 241 5.31 13.23 18.40
C SER A 241 4.44 12.80 19.61
N ARG A 242 3.13 12.62 19.43
CA ARG A 242 2.20 12.27 20.53
C ARG A 242 2.24 10.77 20.82
N THR A 243 2.11 10.41 22.09
CA THR A 243 1.88 9.03 22.49
C THR A 243 0.45 8.60 22.16
N PRO A 244 0.16 7.30 22.03
CA PRO A 244 -1.21 6.81 21.85
C PRO A 244 -2.19 7.31 22.90
N GLN A 245 -1.75 7.38 24.16
CA GLN A 245 -2.56 7.85 25.29
C GLN A 245 -2.86 9.34 25.17
N GLN A 246 -1.86 10.17 24.79
CA GLN A 246 -2.06 11.61 24.57
C GLN A 246 -3.04 11.86 23.42
N LEU A 247 -2.94 11.10 22.34
CA LEU A 247 -3.90 11.16 21.23
C LEU A 247 -5.31 10.79 21.69
N ALA A 248 -5.47 9.69 22.41
CA ALA A 248 -6.77 9.25 22.93
C ALA A 248 -7.42 10.28 23.85
N VAL A 249 -6.64 10.90 24.75
CA VAL A 249 -7.15 11.99 25.61
C VAL A 249 -7.59 13.18 24.77
N TYR A 250 -6.73 13.63 23.86
CA TYR A 250 -7.01 14.79 23.02
C TYR A 250 -8.25 14.56 22.13
N LEU A 251 -8.35 13.40 21.48
CA LEU A 251 -9.48 13.08 20.61
C LEU A 251 -10.79 12.91 21.40
N ASN A 252 -10.74 12.37 22.61
CA ASN A 252 -11.91 12.38 23.51
C ASN A 252 -12.38 13.82 23.81
N ASN A 253 -11.46 14.75 24.06
CA ASN A 253 -11.82 16.15 24.30
C ASN A 253 -12.40 16.83 23.05
N VAL A 254 -11.92 16.47 21.86
CA VAL A 254 -12.52 16.91 20.58
C VAL A 254 -13.95 16.38 20.45
N GLN A 255 -14.20 15.12 20.78
CA GLN A 255 -15.54 14.54 20.76
C GLN A 255 -16.47 15.22 21.79
N GLU A 256 -15.95 15.51 22.97
CA GLU A 256 -16.69 16.20 24.02
C GLU A 256 -17.09 17.62 23.59
N LEU A 257 -16.19 18.36 22.94
CA LEU A 257 -16.49 19.66 22.33
C LEU A 257 -17.58 19.55 21.25
N ALA A 258 -17.49 18.55 20.37
CA ALA A 258 -18.49 18.32 19.33
C ALA A 258 -19.86 17.96 19.90
N GLU A 259 -19.91 17.16 20.98
CA GLU A 259 -21.15 16.81 21.68
C GLU A 259 -21.86 18.03 22.28
N THR A 260 -21.13 19.11 22.67
CA THR A 260 -21.75 20.36 23.16
C THR A 260 -22.53 21.12 22.09
N GLN A 261 -22.34 20.84 20.79
CA GLN A 261 -22.99 21.55 19.70
C GLN A 261 -24.47 21.15 19.58
N PRO A 262 -25.31 21.93 18.87
CA PRO A 262 -26.78 21.75 18.88
C PRO A 262 -27.25 20.32 18.64
N TRP A 263 -26.71 19.64 17.64
CA TRP A 263 -27.11 18.27 17.25
C TRP A 263 -26.19 17.19 17.79
N GLY A 264 -25.14 17.55 18.53
CA GLY A 264 -24.17 16.61 19.10
C GLY A 264 -23.46 15.71 18.07
N ILE A 265 -23.30 16.18 16.83
CA ILE A 265 -22.70 15.40 15.74
C ILE A 265 -21.22 15.13 16.06
N PRO A 266 -20.81 13.85 16.21
CA PRO A 266 -19.43 13.49 16.54
C PRO A 266 -18.47 13.81 15.39
N VAL A 267 -17.18 13.96 15.71
CA VAL A 267 -16.13 14.11 14.68
C VAL A 267 -15.62 12.73 14.25
N THR A 268 -15.70 12.43 12.98
CA THR A 268 -15.06 11.25 12.38
C THR A 268 -13.56 11.52 12.24
N ILE A 269 -12.74 10.71 12.88
CA ILE A 269 -11.29 10.90 12.92
C ILE A 269 -10.64 9.98 11.88
N THR A 270 -9.96 10.60 10.91
CA THR A 270 -9.29 9.94 9.80
C THR A 270 -7.78 10.01 9.93
N ALA A 271 -7.07 9.08 9.33
CA ALA A 271 -5.63 9.13 9.16
C ALA A 271 -5.18 8.45 7.87
N ASP A 272 -4.07 8.95 7.30
CA ASP A 272 -3.32 8.20 6.30
C ASP A 272 -2.74 6.92 6.92
N PRO A 273 -2.34 5.92 6.11
CA PRO A 273 -1.65 4.72 6.59
C PRO A 273 -0.36 5.08 7.36
N ILE A 274 -0.29 4.72 8.65
CA ILE A 274 0.85 5.04 9.53
C ILE A 274 1.53 3.80 10.12
N HIS A 275 1.06 2.59 9.82
CA HIS A 275 1.61 1.33 10.32
C HIS A 275 2.80 0.81 9.49
N GLY A 276 3.07 1.40 8.33
CA GLY A 276 4.28 1.13 7.58
C GLY A 276 5.47 1.93 8.12
N PHE A 277 6.63 1.73 7.53
CA PHE A 277 7.71 2.70 7.60
C PHE A 277 7.19 3.99 6.96
N GLY A 278 6.76 4.93 7.80
CA GLY A 278 6.15 6.16 7.31
C GLY A 278 7.18 7.00 6.58
N LEU A 279 6.92 7.31 5.32
CA LEU A 279 7.52 8.46 4.68
C LEU A 279 6.88 9.68 5.32
N SER A 280 7.53 10.27 6.32
CA SER A 280 7.18 11.60 6.77
C SER A 280 7.69 12.59 5.73
N THR A 281 6.81 13.15 4.93
CA THR A 281 7.18 14.22 3.99
C THR A 281 7.10 15.55 4.74
N ASN A 282 8.21 16.25 4.83
CA ASN A 282 8.20 17.65 5.21
C ASN A 282 7.60 18.47 4.05
N ASN A 283 6.37 18.91 4.20
CA ASN A 283 5.63 19.65 3.15
C ASN A 283 6.32 20.95 2.70
N ASN A 284 7.28 21.47 3.47
CA ASN A 284 8.01 22.70 3.13
C ASN A 284 9.31 22.43 2.38
N THR A 285 9.92 21.27 2.57
CA THR A 285 11.24 20.94 1.99
C THR A 285 11.20 19.78 1.01
N GLY A 286 10.07 19.05 0.94
CA GLY A 286 9.99 17.79 0.20
C GLY A 286 10.81 16.65 0.80
N GLU A 287 11.45 16.89 1.96
CA GLU A 287 12.22 15.87 2.67
C GLU A 287 11.33 14.75 3.14
N GLN A 288 11.71 13.55 2.77
CA GLN A 288 11.10 12.34 3.29
C GLN A 288 12.04 11.71 4.30
N SER A 289 11.60 11.60 5.53
CA SER A 289 12.27 10.77 6.53
C SER A 289 11.58 9.41 6.62
N VAL A 290 12.35 8.35 6.54
CA VAL A 290 11.85 6.99 6.77
C VAL A 290 11.92 6.75 8.27
N ASN A 291 10.78 6.89 8.95
CA ASN A 291 10.69 6.58 10.36
C ASN A 291 9.64 5.49 10.56
N PRO A 292 9.95 4.38 11.26
CA PRO A 292 8.89 3.55 11.78
C PRO A 292 8.05 4.42 12.73
N SER A 293 6.74 4.29 12.64
CA SER A 293 5.85 5.01 13.54
C SER A 293 6.22 4.69 14.99
N SER A 294 6.52 5.70 15.78
CA SER A 294 6.65 5.55 17.23
C SER A 294 5.29 5.38 17.91
N VAL A 295 4.23 5.66 17.20
CA VAL A 295 2.85 5.68 17.72
C VAL A 295 2.14 4.35 17.56
N VAL A 296 2.39 3.62 16.47
CA VAL A 296 1.74 2.34 16.15
C VAL A 296 2.79 1.25 15.82
N SER A 297 2.35 0.00 15.76
CA SER A 297 3.22 -1.13 15.39
C SER A 297 3.74 -1.00 13.97
N PRO A 298 5.07 -1.08 13.72
CA PRO A 298 5.63 -0.98 12.39
C PRO A 298 5.45 -2.29 11.60
N TRP A 299 4.93 -2.17 10.38
CA TRP A 299 4.77 -3.24 9.40
C TRP A 299 5.59 -2.92 8.14
N PRO A 300 5.85 -3.89 7.25
CA PRO A 300 6.41 -3.56 5.94
C PRO A 300 5.45 -2.66 5.16
N TYR A 301 5.96 -1.98 4.13
CA TYR A 301 5.10 -1.29 3.16
C TYR A 301 4.06 -2.24 2.55
N PRO A 302 2.95 -1.73 2.01
CA PRO A 302 2.01 -2.55 1.24
C PRO A 302 2.71 -3.37 0.14
N LEU A 303 3.72 -2.82 -0.52
CA LEU A 303 4.53 -3.54 -1.50
C LEU A 303 5.23 -4.78 -0.89
N GLY A 304 5.65 -4.69 0.37
CA GLY A 304 6.20 -5.85 1.10
C GLY A 304 5.14 -6.90 1.42
N LEU A 305 3.90 -6.49 1.71
CA LEU A 305 2.79 -7.44 1.81
C LEU A 305 2.53 -8.12 0.46
N GLY A 306 2.64 -7.38 -0.65
CA GLY A 306 2.61 -7.92 -2.00
C GLY A 306 3.73 -8.93 -2.27
N ALA A 307 4.95 -8.67 -1.75
CA ALA A 307 6.07 -9.61 -1.87
C ALA A 307 5.86 -10.89 -1.06
N ILE A 308 5.26 -10.81 0.12
CA ILE A 308 4.87 -11.99 0.93
C ILE A 308 3.77 -12.78 0.21
N ASN A 309 2.86 -12.09 -0.45
CA ASN A 309 1.73 -12.64 -1.20
C ASN A 309 0.87 -13.64 -0.39
N ASP A 310 0.63 -13.32 0.88
CA ASP A 310 -0.16 -14.13 1.81
C ASP A 310 -1.39 -13.35 2.31
N PRO A 311 -2.63 -13.76 1.94
CA PRO A 311 -3.86 -13.09 2.37
C PRO A 311 -4.03 -13.08 3.89
N VAL A 312 -3.53 -14.11 4.59
CA VAL A 312 -3.65 -14.22 6.05
C VAL A 312 -2.80 -13.13 6.74
N VAL A 313 -1.57 -12.92 6.25
CA VAL A 313 -0.69 -11.86 6.77
C VAL A 313 -1.29 -10.49 6.50
N THR A 314 -1.86 -10.27 5.31
CA THR A 314 -2.52 -9.01 4.97
C THR A 314 -3.76 -8.76 5.82
N ARG A 315 -4.56 -9.80 6.09
CA ARG A 315 -5.69 -9.71 7.01
C ARG A 315 -5.24 -9.36 8.43
N GLN A 316 -4.17 -10.00 8.92
CA GLN A 316 -3.59 -9.71 10.24
C GLN A 316 -3.09 -8.27 10.33
N TYR A 317 -2.48 -7.73 9.27
CA TYR A 317 -2.13 -6.32 9.16
C TYR A 317 -3.37 -5.44 9.33
N GLY A 318 -4.43 -5.70 8.55
CA GLY A 318 -5.68 -4.94 8.62
C GLY A 318 -6.33 -4.98 10.00
N ASP A 319 -6.37 -6.14 10.64
CA ASP A 319 -6.88 -6.30 12.01
C ASP A 319 -6.04 -5.57 13.05
N THR A 320 -4.71 -5.53 12.89
CA THR A 320 -3.83 -4.78 13.79
C THR A 320 -4.07 -3.28 13.66
N VAL A 321 -4.12 -2.76 12.43
CA VAL A 321 -4.46 -1.35 12.17
C VAL A 321 -5.79 -0.98 12.81
N ARG A 322 -6.83 -1.77 12.59
CA ARG A 322 -8.16 -1.55 13.18
C ARG A 322 -8.13 -1.42 14.68
N ARG A 323 -7.48 -2.37 15.37
CA ARG A 323 -7.42 -2.39 16.85
C ARG A 323 -6.65 -1.21 17.39
N GLU A 324 -5.47 -0.91 16.82
CA GLU A 324 -4.65 0.21 17.29
C GLU A 324 -5.29 1.57 16.97
N PHE A 325 -5.91 1.74 15.83
CA PHE A 325 -6.63 2.95 15.46
C PHE A 325 -7.82 3.18 16.41
N ARG A 326 -8.69 2.18 16.58
CA ARG A 326 -9.85 2.30 17.50
C ARG A 326 -9.42 2.59 18.93
N ALA A 327 -8.33 2.00 19.41
CA ALA A 327 -7.81 2.26 20.75
C ALA A 327 -7.39 3.73 20.97
N MET A 328 -6.95 4.41 19.91
CA MET A 328 -6.58 5.83 19.97
C MET A 328 -7.73 6.80 19.63
N GLY A 329 -8.89 6.29 19.19
CA GLY A 329 -10.02 7.11 18.74
C GLY A 329 -10.08 7.42 17.25
N PHE A 330 -9.20 6.82 16.43
CA PHE A 330 -9.32 6.87 14.97
C PHE A 330 -10.40 5.89 14.51
N THR A 331 -11.21 6.32 13.57
CA THR A 331 -12.35 5.55 13.08
C THR A 331 -12.34 5.35 11.58
N TRP A 332 -11.30 5.88 10.89
CA TRP A 332 -11.20 5.84 9.46
C TRP A 332 -9.75 5.79 8.97
N GLN A 333 -9.47 4.92 8.01
CA GLN A 333 -8.19 4.81 7.30
C GLN A 333 -8.34 5.30 5.86
N LEU A 334 -7.52 6.28 5.45
CA LEU A 334 -7.42 6.73 4.06
C LEU A 334 -6.55 5.75 3.25
N GLY A 335 -7.05 4.56 3.08
CA GLY A 335 -6.43 3.43 2.40
C GLY A 335 -7.35 2.19 2.43
N PRO A 336 -6.96 1.12 1.71
CA PRO A 336 -5.70 0.89 1.01
C PRO A 336 -5.60 1.60 -0.34
N MET A 337 -4.37 1.67 -0.90
CA MET A 337 -4.16 1.99 -2.31
C MET A 337 -4.38 0.73 -3.14
N ALA A 338 -5.40 0.77 -4.00
CA ALA A 338 -5.73 -0.29 -4.95
C ALA A 338 -5.07 -0.06 -6.33
N ASP A 339 -4.25 0.97 -6.43
CA ASP A 339 -3.49 1.32 -7.63
C ASP A 339 -2.57 0.16 -8.04
N ILE A 340 -2.46 -0.10 -9.34
CA ILE A 340 -1.55 -1.07 -9.92
C ILE A 340 -0.30 -0.33 -10.41
N ALA A 341 0.86 -0.58 -9.79
CA ALA A 341 2.09 0.19 -10.02
C ALA A 341 2.82 -0.24 -11.30
N THR A 342 2.19 -0.07 -12.46
CA THR A 342 2.75 -0.48 -13.76
C THR A 342 3.87 0.45 -14.22
N GLU A 343 3.83 1.73 -13.85
CA GLU A 343 4.89 2.69 -14.13
C GLU A 343 5.92 2.72 -12.97
N PRO A 344 7.11 2.14 -13.16
CA PRO A 344 8.10 1.98 -12.08
C PRO A 344 8.75 3.29 -11.62
N ARG A 345 8.67 4.37 -12.42
CA ARG A 345 9.18 5.71 -12.05
C ARG A 345 8.25 6.44 -11.09
N TRP A 346 7.00 6.01 -10.97
CA TRP A 346 6.02 6.64 -10.08
C TRP A 346 6.50 6.68 -8.62
N ALA A 347 6.31 7.82 -7.96
CA ALA A 347 6.84 8.08 -6.62
C ALA A 347 6.15 7.29 -5.50
N ARG A 348 5.02 6.65 -5.77
CA ARG A 348 4.16 5.99 -4.76
C ARG A 348 4.08 4.47 -4.90
N VAL A 349 4.99 3.86 -5.66
CA VAL A 349 5.07 2.41 -5.88
C VAL A 349 5.02 1.62 -4.56
N GLN A 350 5.76 2.04 -3.52
CA GLN A 350 5.82 1.35 -2.23
C GLN A 350 4.48 1.28 -1.49
N ASN A 351 3.55 2.17 -1.80
CA ASN A 351 2.24 2.22 -1.14
C ASN A 351 1.21 1.28 -1.79
N THR A 352 1.58 0.63 -2.89
CA THR A 352 0.75 -0.36 -3.62
C THR A 352 1.17 -1.78 -3.24
N PHE A 353 0.38 -2.77 -3.66
CA PHE A 353 0.75 -4.20 -3.50
C PHE A 353 1.51 -4.77 -4.70
N GLY A 354 1.89 -3.96 -5.69
CA GLY A 354 2.66 -4.33 -6.86
C GLY A 354 1.93 -4.17 -8.19
N VAL A 355 2.34 -4.96 -9.20
CA VAL A 355 1.85 -4.82 -10.60
C VAL A 355 0.85 -5.89 -11.02
N ASN A 356 0.69 -6.95 -10.23
CA ASN A 356 -0.27 -8.01 -10.55
C ASN A 356 -1.66 -7.66 -10.02
N ALA A 357 -2.60 -7.31 -10.91
CA ALA A 357 -3.93 -6.85 -10.53
C ALA A 357 -4.70 -7.84 -9.64
N TYR A 358 -4.54 -9.14 -9.85
CA TYR A 358 -5.23 -10.16 -9.03
C TYR A 358 -4.63 -10.28 -7.63
N ALA A 359 -3.31 -10.17 -7.51
CA ALA A 359 -2.65 -10.11 -6.20
C ALA A 359 -3.04 -8.82 -5.46
N VAL A 360 -3.02 -7.67 -6.15
CA VAL A 360 -3.48 -6.39 -5.57
C VAL A 360 -4.94 -6.48 -5.14
N ALA A 361 -5.83 -7.07 -5.94
CA ALA A 361 -7.24 -7.30 -5.60
C ALA A 361 -7.40 -8.15 -4.34
N MET A 362 -6.65 -9.25 -4.22
CA MET A 362 -6.66 -10.11 -3.04
C MET A 362 -6.21 -9.34 -1.79
N HIS A 363 -5.09 -8.63 -1.86
CA HIS A 363 -4.58 -7.84 -0.75
C HIS A 363 -5.53 -6.69 -0.36
N THR A 364 -6.08 -5.98 -1.34
CA THR A 364 -7.05 -4.90 -1.13
C THR A 364 -8.27 -5.41 -0.38
N ARG A 365 -8.85 -6.53 -0.81
CA ARG A 365 -9.99 -7.17 -0.14
C ARG A 365 -9.68 -7.54 1.30
N GLU A 366 -8.53 -8.17 1.56
CA GLU A 366 -8.16 -8.60 2.92
C GLU A 366 -7.85 -7.40 3.83
N CYS A 367 -7.21 -6.34 3.33
CA CYS A 367 -7.05 -5.09 4.07
C CYS A 367 -8.40 -4.48 4.47
N ILE A 368 -9.32 -4.32 3.52
CA ILE A 368 -10.65 -3.75 3.77
C ILE A 368 -11.40 -4.59 4.80
N ALA A 369 -11.39 -5.91 4.65
CA ALA A 369 -12.05 -6.81 5.57
C ALA A 369 -11.46 -6.75 6.99
N GLY A 370 -10.13 -6.58 7.12
CA GLY A 370 -9.45 -6.36 8.39
C GLY A 370 -9.81 -4.99 9.00
N PHE A 371 -9.71 -3.92 8.24
CA PHE A 371 -10.04 -2.57 8.68
C PHE A 371 -11.50 -2.45 9.13
N GLN A 372 -12.43 -2.92 8.33
CA GLN A 372 -13.86 -2.79 8.61
C GLN A 372 -14.39 -3.84 9.60
N GLY A 373 -13.53 -4.76 10.06
CA GLY A 373 -13.91 -5.75 11.07
C GLY A 373 -14.88 -6.79 10.54
N THR A 374 -14.80 -7.15 9.27
CA THR A 374 -15.63 -8.19 8.65
C THR A 374 -15.44 -9.52 9.38
N GLY A 375 -16.53 -10.10 9.86
CA GLY A 375 -16.55 -11.33 10.65
C GLY A 375 -16.34 -11.15 12.16
N VAL A 376 -16.11 -9.91 12.67
CA VAL A 376 -15.95 -9.63 14.10
C VAL A 376 -16.87 -8.53 14.63
N GLY A 377 -17.84 -8.09 13.84
CA GLY A 377 -18.85 -7.11 14.26
C GLY A 377 -19.03 -5.93 13.29
N GLY A 378 -18.25 -5.89 12.20
CA GLY A 378 -18.38 -4.87 11.16
C GLY A 378 -17.94 -3.48 11.62
N LEU A 379 -18.43 -2.44 10.95
CA LEU A 379 -18.02 -1.04 11.16
C LEU A 379 -18.18 -0.51 12.59
N PRO A 380 -19.16 -0.90 13.40
CA PRO A 380 -19.25 -0.43 14.81
C PRO A 380 -18.02 -0.78 15.66
N VAL A 381 -17.29 -1.84 15.33
CA VAL A 381 -16.02 -2.23 15.95
C VAL A 381 -14.83 -2.09 14.99
N GLY A 382 -15.12 -1.78 13.73
CA GLY A 382 -14.20 -1.57 12.64
C GLY A 382 -13.73 -0.11 12.54
N ILE A 383 -12.92 0.15 11.52
CA ILE A 383 -12.64 1.48 10.99
C ILE A 383 -13.07 1.48 9.52
N ALA A 384 -13.61 2.59 9.03
CA ALA A 384 -13.96 2.70 7.63
C ALA A 384 -12.68 2.72 6.77
N ALA A 385 -12.74 2.08 5.62
CA ALA A 385 -11.67 2.07 4.63
C ALA A 385 -12.00 3.00 3.45
N THR A 386 -10.99 3.70 2.93
CA THR A 386 -11.09 4.46 1.69
C THR A 386 -10.19 3.85 0.63
N MET A 387 -10.78 3.19 -0.33
CA MET A 387 -10.06 2.72 -1.51
C MET A 387 -9.59 3.90 -2.37
N LYS A 388 -8.32 3.91 -2.76
CA LYS A 388 -7.74 5.01 -3.53
C LYS A 388 -6.68 4.53 -4.53
N HIS A 389 -6.39 5.30 -5.59
CA HIS A 389 -7.03 6.53 -6.08
C HIS A 389 -7.82 6.20 -7.35
N PHE A 390 -9.13 6.18 -7.25
CA PHE A 390 -10.01 5.73 -8.32
C PHE A 390 -9.92 6.63 -9.57
N PRO A 391 -9.88 6.06 -10.77
CA PRO A 391 -9.89 4.66 -11.18
C PRO A 391 -8.48 4.02 -11.33
N GLY A 392 -7.43 4.55 -10.71
CA GLY A 392 -6.10 3.98 -10.65
C GLY A 392 -5.00 4.93 -11.10
N ALA A 393 -4.10 5.32 -10.19
CA ALA A 393 -3.03 6.28 -10.45
C ALA A 393 -1.70 5.65 -10.92
N GLY A 394 -1.65 4.33 -11.10
CA GLY A 394 -0.38 3.63 -11.34
C GLY A 394 0.16 3.70 -12.77
N ALA A 395 -0.59 4.29 -13.72
CA ALA A 395 -0.22 4.50 -15.12
C ALA A 395 0.02 5.98 -15.43
N ASP A 396 0.73 6.67 -14.53
CA ASP A 396 1.07 8.09 -14.68
C ASP A 396 1.96 8.33 -15.91
N GLU A 397 1.60 9.30 -16.77
CA GLU A 397 2.36 9.68 -17.97
C GLU A 397 3.80 10.02 -17.57
N ASP A 398 4.79 9.28 -18.09
CA ASP A 398 6.22 9.42 -17.77
C ASP A 398 6.57 9.25 -16.28
N GLY A 399 5.75 8.60 -15.47
CA GLY A 399 5.95 8.42 -14.04
C GLY A 399 5.81 9.70 -13.22
N MET A 400 5.16 10.72 -13.76
CA MET A 400 4.92 12.00 -13.10
C MET A 400 3.68 11.92 -12.23
N ASP A 401 3.83 12.23 -10.94
CA ASP A 401 2.73 12.15 -9.98
C ASP A 401 1.73 13.29 -10.17
N SER A 402 0.45 12.98 -10.03
CA SER A 402 -0.69 13.88 -10.26
C SER A 402 -0.86 15.03 -9.25
N HIS A 403 0.00 15.13 -8.23
CA HIS A 403 0.08 16.34 -7.40
C HIS A 403 0.69 17.53 -8.14
N SER A 404 1.31 17.32 -9.31
CA SER A 404 1.84 18.37 -10.17
C SER A 404 1.06 18.47 -11.47
N TYR A 405 1.05 19.66 -12.09
CA TYR A 405 0.41 19.85 -13.39
C TYR A 405 1.02 18.99 -14.49
N SER A 406 2.32 18.73 -14.43
CA SER A 406 3.02 17.85 -15.37
C SER A 406 2.50 16.41 -15.31
N GLY A 407 2.13 15.90 -14.13
CA GLY A 407 1.58 14.56 -13.90
C GLY A 407 0.06 14.47 -13.98
N ARG A 408 -0.62 15.39 -14.67
CA ARG A 408 -2.08 15.42 -14.71
C ARG A 408 -2.74 14.30 -15.51
N TYR A 409 -1.98 13.48 -16.22
CA TYR A 409 -2.52 12.41 -17.05
C TYR A 409 -2.15 11.03 -16.54
N ASN A 410 -3.14 10.15 -16.49
CA ASN A 410 -2.95 8.72 -16.55
C ASN A 410 -3.21 8.26 -17.99
N VAL A 411 -2.32 7.41 -18.52
CA VAL A 411 -2.31 7.02 -19.92
C VAL A 411 -2.32 5.50 -20.06
N TYR A 412 -2.97 5.02 -21.11
CA TYR A 412 -3.16 3.57 -21.32
C TYR A 412 -2.80 3.16 -22.76
N PRO A 413 -1.55 3.39 -23.19
CA PRO A 413 -1.12 3.08 -24.55
C PRO A 413 -1.15 1.57 -24.85
N GLY A 414 -1.05 0.72 -23.83
CA GLY A 414 -1.17 -0.73 -23.94
C GLY A 414 -2.61 -1.26 -23.92
N GLY A 415 -3.60 -0.40 -23.60
CA GLY A 415 -5.01 -0.77 -23.51
C GLY A 415 -5.39 -1.56 -22.26
N TYR A 416 -4.69 -1.36 -21.14
CA TYR A 416 -4.88 -2.13 -19.90
C TYR A 416 -5.76 -1.41 -18.87
N PHE A 417 -6.60 -0.47 -19.28
CA PHE A 417 -7.48 0.25 -18.32
C PHE A 417 -8.30 -0.70 -17.44
N GLU A 418 -9.01 -1.68 -18.04
CA GLU A 418 -9.80 -2.66 -17.29
C GLU A 418 -8.97 -3.54 -16.37
N TYR A 419 -7.71 -3.79 -16.70
CA TYR A 419 -6.78 -4.50 -15.80
C TYR A 419 -6.57 -3.72 -14.50
N HIS A 420 -6.46 -2.40 -14.57
CA HIS A 420 -6.35 -1.54 -13.40
C HIS A 420 -7.64 -1.51 -12.56
N GLN A 421 -8.81 -1.83 -13.15
CA GLN A 421 -10.09 -1.84 -12.44
C GLN A 421 -10.33 -3.10 -11.59
N ILE A 422 -9.60 -4.19 -11.83
CA ILE A 422 -9.79 -5.47 -11.10
C ILE A 422 -9.68 -5.27 -9.58
N ALA A 423 -8.72 -4.50 -9.11
CA ALA A 423 -8.53 -4.26 -7.68
C ALA A 423 -9.61 -3.35 -7.09
N PHE A 424 -10.11 -2.38 -7.86
CA PHE A 424 -11.20 -1.50 -7.44
C PHE A 424 -12.52 -2.27 -7.36
N GLN A 425 -12.81 -3.14 -8.31
CA GLN A 425 -14.00 -3.99 -8.23
C GLN A 425 -13.94 -4.92 -7.01
N ALA A 426 -12.78 -5.54 -6.74
CA ALA A 426 -12.62 -6.38 -5.55
C ALA A 426 -12.82 -5.64 -4.23
N ALA A 427 -12.48 -4.35 -4.17
CA ALA A 427 -12.75 -3.50 -3.00
C ALA A 427 -14.26 -3.21 -2.86
N ILE A 428 -14.95 -2.93 -3.96
CA ILE A 428 -16.41 -2.71 -3.98
C ILE A 428 -17.13 -3.98 -3.52
N ASP A 429 -16.73 -5.14 -4.05
CA ASP A 429 -17.29 -6.45 -3.66
C ASP A 429 -17.03 -6.78 -2.19
N ALA A 430 -15.93 -6.27 -1.62
CA ALA A 430 -15.64 -6.38 -0.18
C ALA A 430 -16.43 -5.40 0.69
N GLY A 431 -17.27 -4.55 0.10
CA GLY A 431 -18.09 -3.56 0.79
C GLY A 431 -17.28 -2.41 1.36
N VAL A 432 -16.31 -1.88 0.60
CA VAL A 432 -15.50 -0.72 1.02
C VAL A 432 -16.39 0.48 1.34
N ALA A 433 -16.11 1.14 2.46
CA ALA A 433 -16.93 2.26 2.96
C ALA A 433 -16.85 3.50 2.06
N ALA A 434 -15.65 3.81 1.53
CA ALA A 434 -15.46 4.99 0.70
C ALA A 434 -14.50 4.75 -0.45
N VAL A 435 -14.61 5.63 -1.46
CA VAL A 435 -13.71 5.73 -2.62
C VAL A 435 -13.18 7.15 -2.70
N MET A 436 -11.89 7.30 -2.98
CA MET A 436 -11.21 8.57 -3.22
C MET A 436 -10.80 8.66 -4.69
N PRO A 437 -11.38 9.58 -5.47
CA PRO A 437 -10.96 9.81 -6.85
C PRO A 437 -9.54 10.36 -6.95
N CYS A 438 -8.83 9.98 -8.01
CA CYS A 438 -7.50 10.51 -8.34
C CYS A 438 -7.58 11.97 -8.77
N TYR A 439 -6.48 12.72 -8.62
CA TYR A 439 -6.33 14.05 -9.22
C TYR A 439 -6.26 14.02 -10.75
N SER A 440 -5.82 12.90 -11.32
CA SER A 440 -5.51 12.79 -12.75
C SER A 440 -6.74 12.84 -13.65
N ILE A 441 -6.45 13.17 -14.90
CA ILE A 441 -7.31 12.98 -16.07
C ILE A 441 -6.97 11.61 -16.66
N PHE A 442 -7.96 10.79 -16.90
CA PHE A 442 -7.82 9.46 -17.54
C PHE A 442 -7.96 9.63 -19.05
N LYS A 443 -6.82 9.88 -19.69
CA LYS A 443 -6.74 10.37 -21.05
C LYS A 443 -7.30 9.36 -22.04
N ASP A 444 -8.30 9.80 -22.81
CA ASP A 444 -8.94 9.08 -23.94
C ASP A 444 -9.55 7.71 -23.57
N GLN A 445 -9.93 7.48 -22.29
CA GLN A 445 -10.51 6.21 -21.86
C GLN A 445 -12.02 6.11 -22.07
N PHE A 446 -12.71 7.21 -22.10
CA PHE A 446 -14.18 7.24 -22.24
C PHE A 446 -14.59 8.05 -23.48
N GLU A 447 -15.23 7.38 -24.45
CA GLU A 447 -15.68 7.99 -25.71
C GLU A 447 -16.62 9.20 -25.51
N TYR A 448 -17.34 9.20 -24.36
CA TYR A 448 -18.35 10.20 -24.04
C TYR A 448 -17.90 11.23 -23.00
N ASP A 449 -16.62 11.27 -22.65
CA ASP A 449 -16.03 12.29 -21.79
C ASP A 449 -15.20 13.31 -22.61
N PRO A 450 -15.85 14.21 -23.36
CA PRO A 450 -15.15 15.12 -24.26
C PRO A 450 -14.38 16.22 -23.50
N GLU A 451 -14.68 16.43 -22.22
CA GLU A 451 -14.05 17.48 -21.41
C GLU A 451 -12.78 16.97 -20.74
N GLN A 452 -12.65 15.65 -20.55
CA GLN A 452 -11.52 15.01 -19.90
C GLN A 452 -11.07 15.77 -18.65
N LEU A 453 -11.94 15.76 -17.65
CA LEU A 453 -11.72 16.43 -16.38
C LEU A 453 -10.98 15.49 -15.39
N ALA A 454 -10.35 16.08 -14.39
CA ALA A 454 -9.83 15.31 -13.25
C ALA A 454 -10.94 14.45 -12.62
N ALA A 455 -10.59 13.21 -12.21
CA ALA A 455 -11.56 12.15 -11.93
C ALA A 455 -12.74 12.56 -11.03
N GLY A 456 -12.49 13.33 -9.97
CA GLY A 456 -13.56 13.75 -9.05
C GLY A 456 -14.58 14.75 -9.61
N PHE A 457 -14.31 15.34 -10.78
CA PHE A 457 -15.22 16.25 -11.49
C PHE A 457 -15.96 15.57 -12.65
N SER A 458 -15.58 14.34 -13.01
CA SER A 458 -16.17 13.61 -14.13
C SER A 458 -17.39 12.82 -13.69
N ALA A 459 -18.58 13.21 -14.15
CA ALA A 459 -19.80 12.44 -13.94
C ALA A 459 -19.72 11.05 -14.59
N THR A 460 -19.07 10.95 -15.74
CA THR A 460 -18.82 9.69 -16.43
C THR A 460 -18.03 8.71 -15.54
N LEU A 461 -17.00 9.20 -14.84
CA LEU A 461 -16.20 8.33 -13.95
C LEU A 461 -16.93 8.03 -12.64
N ILE A 462 -17.53 9.02 -11.98
CA ILE A 462 -18.07 8.86 -10.64
C ILE A 462 -19.50 8.31 -10.65
N THR A 463 -20.38 8.85 -11.50
CA THR A 463 -21.77 8.39 -11.55
C THR A 463 -21.91 7.19 -12.47
N ASP A 464 -21.58 7.33 -13.75
CA ASP A 464 -21.88 6.29 -14.72
C ASP A 464 -21.01 5.05 -14.49
N TYR A 465 -19.69 5.22 -14.34
CA TYR A 465 -18.78 4.08 -14.21
C TYR A 465 -18.71 3.52 -12.77
N LEU A 466 -18.31 4.35 -11.77
CA LEU A 466 -18.12 3.85 -10.40
C LEU A 466 -19.45 3.40 -9.76
N LYS A 467 -20.48 4.24 -9.82
CA LYS A 467 -21.74 3.95 -9.10
C LYS A 467 -22.67 3.04 -9.89
N GLU A 468 -22.90 3.29 -11.19
CA GLU A 468 -23.87 2.55 -11.97
C GLU A 468 -23.28 1.26 -12.54
N GLU A 469 -22.09 1.29 -13.17
CA GLU A 469 -21.52 0.10 -13.79
C GLU A 469 -20.86 -0.81 -12.77
N MET A 470 -19.97 -0.27 -11.90
CA MET A 470 -19.26 -1.06 -10.89
C MET A 470 -20.11 -1.33 -9.63
N GLY A 471 -21.26 -0.66 -9.45
CA GLY A 471 -22.20 -0.90 -8.35
C GLY A 471 -21.77 -0.33 -6.99
N PHE A 472 -20.92 0.70 -6.94
CA PHE A 472 -20.50 1.32 -5.69
C PHE A 472 -21.61 2.16 -5.05
N THR A 473 -21.95 1.86 -3.81
CA THR A 473 -23.00 2.54 -3.03
C THR A 473 -22.51 3.34 -1.83
N GLY A 474 -21.19 3.31 -1.57
CA GLY A 474 -20.56 3.99 -0.42
C GLY A 474 -20.35 5.49 -0.64
N MET A 475 -19.50 6.08 0.19
CA MET A 475 -19.18 7.50 0.16
C MET A 475 -18.03 7.78 -0.84
N VAL A 476 -18.18 8.84 -1.65
CA VAL A 476 -17.07 9.37 -2.46
C VAL A 476 -16.48 10.56 -1.71
N THR A 477 -15.20 10.44 -1.31
CA THR A 477 -14.47 11.50 -0.60
C THR A 477 -13.31 12.01 -1.44
N GLY A 478 -13.05 13.30 -1.44
CA GLY A 478 -11.96 13.91 -2.20
C GLY A 478 -10.61 13.75 -1.54
N ASP A 479 -9.57 13.76 -2.37
CA ASP A 479 -8.20 13.95 -1.92
C ASP A 479 -7.97 15.42 -1.53
N TRP A 480 -6.81 15.77 -0.98
CA TRP A 480 -6.54 17.09 -0.38
C TRP A 480 -6.39 18.21 -1.42
N GLY A 481 -7.18 19.27 -1.25
CA GLY A 481 -7.16 20.42 -2.11
C GLY A 481 -7.69 20.15 -3.53
N THR A 482 -8.63 19.23 -3.67
CA THR A 482 -9.16 18.76 -4.96
C THR A 482 -9.66 19.89 -5.84
N LEU A 483 -10.35 20.89 -5.27
CA LEU A 483 -10.81 22.07 -6.04
C LEU A 483 -9.65 22.92 -6.58
N GLY A 484 -8.45 22.78 -6.02
CA GLY A 484 -7.21 23.38 -6.49
C GLY A 484 -6.54 22.60 -7.63
N HIS A 485 -6.68 21.28 -7.63
CA HIS A 485 -6.22 20.37 -8.70
C HIS A 485 -7.28 20.33 -9.81
N LYS A 486 -7.31 21.39 -10.58
CA LYS A 486 -8.37 21.76 -11.52
C LYS A 486 -8.04 21.43 -12.97
N TYR A 487 -7.39 20.32 -13.21
CA TYR A 487 -6.95 19.91 -14.53
C TYR A 487 -8.08 19.89 -15.55
N ASN A 488 -7.89 20.65 -16.62
CA ASN A 488 -8.86 21.02 -17.66
C ASN A 488 -10.05 21.87 -17.17
N ALA A 489 -10.05 22.30 -15.91
CA ALA A 489 -11.06 23.19 -15.34
C ALA A 489 -10.47 24.53 -14.87
N GLU A 490 -9.27 24.92 -15.36
CA GLU A 490 -8.51 26.09 -14.89
C GLU A 490 -9.27 27.40 -15.07
N SER A 491 -10.08 27.52 -16.12
CA SER A 491 -10.89 28.74 -16.41
C SER A 491 -12.21 28.79 -15.63
N ILE A 492 -12.59 27.67 -14.95
CA ILE A 492 -13.86 27.57 -14.25
C ILE A 492 -13.70 28.19 -12.85
N PRO A 493 -14.60 29.10 -12.41
CA PRO A 493 -14.58 29.68 -11.06
C PRO A 493 -14.68 28.58 -9.97
N THR A 494 -14.00 28.76 -8.83
CA THR A 494 -13.98 27.78 -7.75
C THR A 494 -15.38 27.37 -7.24
N PRO A 495 -16.35 28.29 -7.03
CA PRO A 495 -17.71 27.88 -6.63
C PRO A 495 -18.39 26.98 -7.67
N LEU A 496 -18.15 27.21 -8.96
CA LEU A 496 -18.70 26.36 -10.01
C LEU A 496 -18.00 24.99 -10.04
N ARG A 497 -16.68 24.94 -9.78
CA ARG A 497 -15.98 23.65 -9.59
C ARG A 497 -16.53 22.87 -8.40
N ALA A 498 -16.87 23.55 -7.30
CA ALA A 498 -17.53 22.92 -6.15
C ALA A 498 -18.89 22.33 -6.54
N ALA A 499 -19.66 23.02 -7.38
CA ALA A 499 -20.91 22.51 -7.94
C ALA A 499 -20.67 21.27 -8.83
N MET A 500 -19.69 21.35 -9.74
CA MET A 500 -19.32 20.21 -10.61
C MET A 500 -18.92 18.97 -9.81
N TRP A 501 -18.23 19.13 -8.68
CA TRP A 501 -17.91 18.06 -7.76
C TRP A 501 -19.14 17.31 -7.28
N LEU A 502 -20.18 18.02 -6.82
CA LEU A 502 -21.44 17.43 -6.38
C LEU A 502 -22.23 16.83 -7.54
N TRP A 503 -22.28 17.52 -8.69
CA TRP A 503 -22.98 17.00 -9.88
C TRP A 503 -22.34 15.74 -10.46
N ALA A 504 -21.02 15.60 -10.30
CA ALA A 504 -20.33 14.36 -10.63
C ALA A 504 -20.73 13.19 -9.71
N GLY A 505 -21.39 13.45 -8.59
CA GLY A 505 -21.80 12.44 -7.61
C GLY A 505 -20.81 12.27 -6.47
N SER A 506 -19.83 13.14 -6.30
CA SER A 506 -18.92 13.16 -5.16
C SER A 506 -19.57 13.82 -3.95
N HIS A 507 -19.24 13.35 -2.72
CA HIS A 507 -19.96 13.78 -1.51
C HIS A 507 -19.13 14.70 -0.62
N GLN A 508 -17.91 14.32 -0.27
CA GLN A 508 -17.01 14.99 0.66
C GLN A 508 -15.78 15.52 -0.06
N PHE A 509 -15.18 16.57 0.44
CA PHE A 509 -13.96 17.15 -0.12
C PHE A 509 -12.86 17.27 0.95
N GLY A 510 -11.61 17.00 0.55
CA GLY A 510 -10.43 17.06 1.41
C GLY A 510 -9.79 18.43 1.44
N SER A 511 -9.67 19.04 2.62
CA SER A 511 -8.91 20.29 2.91
C SER A 511 -9.26 21.53 2.08
N ASP A 512 -10.29 21.49 1.27
CA ASP A 512 -10.83 22.67 0.62
C ASP A 512 -11.64 23.51 1.60
N ARG A 513 -11.90 24.78 1.23
CA ARG A 513 -12.65 25.66 2.12
C ARG A 513 -14.15 25.39 1.99
N GLU A 514 -14.81 25.20 3.12
CA GLU A 514 -16.27 25.12 3.24
C GLU A 514 -16.97 26.28 2.51
N SER A 515 -16.36 27.48 2.51
CA SER A 515 -16.91 28.66 1.82
C SER A 515 -17.08 28.46 0.31
N ASN A 516 -16.32 27.58 -0.34
CA ASN A 516 -16.47 27.33 -1.77
C ASN A 516 -17.85 26.73 -2.11
N PHE A 517 -18.36 25.86 -1.24
CA PHE A 517 -19.69 25.25 -1.38
C PHE A 517 -20.78 26.20 -0.90
N GLN A 518 -20.53 27.00 0.16
CA GLN A 518 -21.44 28.06 0.56
C GLN A 518 -21.61 29.07 -0.58
N ASP A 519 -20.51 29.52 -1.19
CA ASP A 519 -20.55 30.44 -2.34
C ASP A 519 -21.29 29.84 -3.54
N ALA A 520 -21.12 28.50 -3.78
CA ALA A 520 -21.84 27.82 -4.85
C ALA A 520 -23.35 27.80 -4.61
N TYR A 521 -23.77 27.61 -3.37
CA TYR A 521 -25.18 27.68 -2.96
C TYR A 521 -25.73 29.12 -3.09
N ASP A 522 -25.01 30.11 -2.55
CA ASP A 522 -25.42 31.51 -2.56
C ASP A 522 -25.51 32.10 -3.99
N LEU A 523 -24.68 31.61 -4.92
CA LEU A 523 -24.72 31.93 -6.33
C LEU A 523 -25.79 31.15 -7.13
N GLY A 524 -26.46 30.19 -6.49
CA GLY A 524 -27.48 29.37 -7.12
C GLY A 524 -26.96 28.32 -8.09
N TYR A 525 -25.69 27.91 -7.99
CA TYR A 525 -25.14 26.81 -8.78
C TYR A 525 -25.59 25.44 -8.25
N ILE A 526 -25.79 25.32 -6.94
CA ILE A 526 -26.31 24.11 -6.28
C ILE A 526 -27.54 24.45 -5.42
N THR A 527 -28.39 23.48 -5.21
CA THR A 527 -29.58 23.58 -4.37
C THR A 527 -29.32 22.97 -3.00
N GLU A 528 -30.24 23.23 -2.04
CA GLU A 528 -30.20 22.55 -0.74
C GLU A 528 -30.31 21.01 -0.90
N ALA A 529 -31.08 20.53 -1.86
CA ALA A 529 -31.21 19.09 -2.11
C ALA A 529 -29.91 18.44 -2.60
N ASP A 530 -29.08 19.15 -3.38
CA ASP A 530 -27.75 18.65 -3.77
C ASP A 530 -26.83 18.51 -2.55
N ILE A 531 -26.88 19.47 -1.62
CA ILE A 531 -26.13 19.43 -0.37
C ILE A 531 -26.67 18.32 0.55
N ASP A 532 -27.99 18.19 0.69
CA ASP A 532 -28.65 17.18 1.52
C ASP A 532 -28.24 15.77 1.12
N GLY A 533 -28.26 15.44 -0.18
CA GLY A 533 -27.86 14.13 -0.66
C GLY A 533 -26.41 13.76 -0.31
N ALA A 534 -25.49 14.73 -0.36
CA ALA A 534 -24.11 14.52 0.03
C ALA A 534 -23.96 14.33 1.56
N VAL A 535 -24.61 15.18 2.35
CA VAL A 535 -24.53 15.15 3.82
C VAL A 535 -25.21 13.92 4.41
N GLU A 536 -26.35 13.48 3.84
CA GLU A 536 -27.00 12.21 4.21
C GLU A 536 -26.02 11.04 4.08
N LYS A 537 -25.29 10.94 2.97
CA LYS A 537 -24.33 9.88 2.74
C LYS A 537 -23.13 9.95 3.70
N ILE A 538 -22.65 11.14 4.02
CA ILE A 538 -21.56 11.38 4.99
C ILE A 538 -22.00 10.97 6.40
N LEU A 539 -23.19 11.40 6.85
CA LEU A 539 -23.71 11.09 8.19
C LEU A 539 -24.12 9.62 8.33
N GLU A 540 -24.64 8.98 7.26
CA GLU A 540 -24.90 7.55 7.24
C GLU A 540 -23.65 6.75 7.65
N MET A 541 -22.47 7.14 7.17
CA MET A 541 -21.22 6.48 7.55
C MET A 541 -20.85 6.70 9.02
N SER A 542 -21.05 7.91 9.54
CA SER A 542 -20.81 8.20 10.97
C SER A 542 -21.74 7.39 11.88
N PHE A 543 -23.00 7.16 11.47
CA PHE A 543 -23.93 6.27 12.16
C PHE A 543 -23.47 4.80 12.10
N LYS A 544 -23.06 4.31 10.92
CA LYS A 544 -22.53 2.94 10.74
C LYS A 544 -21.30 2.67 11.60
N LEU A 545 -20.49 3.68 11.88
CA LEU A 545 -19.33 3.59 12.77
C LEU A 545 -19.69 3.57 14.26
N GLY A 546 -20.97 3.79 14.62
CA GLY A 546 -21.46 3.82 16.00
C GLY A 546 -21.01 5.06 16.79
N LEU A 547 -20.62 6.14 16.12
CA LEU A 547 -20.04 7.32 16.75
C LEU A 547 -21.08 8.13 17.53
N PHE A 548 -22.33 8.12 17.08
CA PHE A 548 -23.41 8.83 17.76
C PHE A 548 -23.73 8.22 19.13
N GLU A 549 -23.60 6.91 19.27
CA GLU A 549 -23.81 6.19 20.52
C GLU A 549 -22.59 6.34 21.43
N ASN A 550 -21.37 6.08 20.91
CA ASN A 550 -20.15 6.17 21.70
C ASN A 550 -18.92 6.55 20.86
N PRO A 551 -18.54 7.83 20.76
CA PRO A 551 -17.32 8.25 20.09
C PRO A 551 -16.05 8.18 20.96
N TYR A 552 -16.18 7.80 22.26
CA TYR A 552 -15.11 7.86 23.26
C TYR A 552 -14.34 6.56 23.37
N VAL A 553 -13.05 6.69 23.69
CA VAL A 553 -12.17 5.55 23.98
C VAL A 553 -11.58 5.67 25.39
N ASP A 554 -11.09 4.56 25.96
CA ASP A 554 -10.39 4.56 27.23
C ASP A 554 -8.89 4.75 26.99
N PRO A 555 -8.30 5.90 27.31
CA PRO A 555 -6.87 6.13 27.11
C PRO A 555 -5.96 5.17 27.89
N ALA A 556 -6.45 4.62 29.01
CA ALA A 556 -5.70 3.67 29.83
C ALA A 556 -5.73 2.25 29.27
N ALA A 557 -6.76 1.93 28.47
CA ALA A 557 -6.92 0.62 27.84
C ALA A 557 -6.34 0.58 26.41
N ALA A 558 -5.67 1.63 25.96
CA ALA A 558 -5.12 1.69 24.60
C ALA A 558 -4.07 0.59 24.39
N ASP A 559 -4.48 -0.55 23.81
CA ASP A 559 -3.61 -1.66 23.43
C ASP A 559 -2.95 -1.36 22.07
N VAL A 560 -2.09 -0.34 22.08
CA VAL A 560 -1.31 0.09 20.92
C VAL A 560 0.14 -0.33 21.11
N ARG A 561 0.77 -0.89 20.09
CA ARG A 561 2.13 -1.42 20.15
C ARG A 561 2.33 -2.52 21.21
N SER A 562 1.32 -3.34 21.43
CA SER A 562 1.49 -4.50 22.31
C SER A 562 2.62 -5.42 21.81
N ALA A 563 3.24 -6.18 22.72
CA ALA A 563 4.30 -7.12 22.37
C ALA A 563 3.87 -8.06 21.22
N ALA A 564 2.61 -8.48 21.20
CA ALA A 564 2.07 -9.33 20.14
C ALA A 564 1.97 -8.59 18.80
N ASN A 565 1.53 -7.30 18.79
CA ASN A 565 1.43 -6.50 17.57
C ASN A 565 2.82 -6.15 17.02
N LEU A 566 3.78 -5.80 17.90
CA LEU A 566 5.17 -5.54 17.50
C LEU A 566 5.83 -6.78 16.92
N GLU A 567 5.64 -7.96 17.52
CA GLU A 567 6.18 -9.21 17.02
C GLU A 567 5.56 -9.60 15.67
N ALA A 568 4.25 -9.42 15.51
CA ALA A 568 3.57 -9.68 14.23
C ALA A 568 4.12 -8.82 13.10
N GLY A 569 4.30 -7.51 13.33
CA GLY A 569 4.89 -6.60 12.37
C GLY A 569 6.36 -6.95 12.06
N PHE A 570 7.14 -7.32 13.07
CA PHE A 570 8.52 -7.74 12.91
C PHE A 570 8.66 -9.03 12.08
N ILE A 571 7.80 -10.01 12.34
CA ILE A 571 7.73 -11.25 11.53
C ILE A 571 7.36 -10.92 10.08
N ALA A 572 6.39 -10.05 9.86
CA ALA A 572 6.00 -9.62 8.52
C ALA A 572 7.15 -8.92 7.78
N GLN A 573 7.91 -8.05 8.46
CA GLN A 573 9.08 -7.40 7.88
C GLN A 573 10.14 -8.41 7.42
N LYS A 574 10.43 -9.43 8.23
CA LYS A 574 11.36 -10.52 7.86
C LYS A 574 10.82 -11.35 6.69
N LYS A 575 9.53 -11.65 6.72
CA LYS A 575 8.87 -12.39 5.63
C LYS A 575 8.91 -11.65 4.30
N ALA A 576 8.89 -10.31 4.32
CA ALA A 576 8.90 -9.48 3.12
C ALA A 576 10.28 -9.37 2.45
N ILE A 577 11.36 -9.82 3.09
CA ILE A 577 12.70 -9.73 2.50
C ILE A 577 12.83 -10.74 1.36
N VAL A 578 13.16 -10.24 0.15
CA VAL A 578 13.37 -11.06 -1.05
C VAL A 578 14.87 -11.28 -1.27
N LEU A 579 15.28 -12.54 -1.37
CA LEU A 579 16.63 -12.93 -1.72
C LEU A 579 16.73 -13.11 -3.24
N LEU A 580 17.49 -12.25 -3.91
CA LEU A 580 17.60 -12.25 -5.38
C LEU A 580 18.89 -12.89 -5.89
N ALA A 581 19.99 -12.70 -5.17
CA ALA A 581 21.26 -13.35 -5.48
C ALA A 581 21.90 -13.88 -4.21
N ASN A 582 22.47 -15.07 -4.29
CA ASN A 582 23.16 -15.74 -3.19
C ASN A 582 24.26 -16.61 -3.81
N ALA A 583 25.49 -16.08 -3.84
CA ALA A 583 26.60 -16.73 -4.50
C ALA A 583 26.85 -18.13 -3.90
N ALA A 584 27.12 -19.07 -4.78
CA ALA A 584 27.56 -20.40 -4.37
C ALA A 584 29.07 -20.38 -4.14
N HIS A 585 29.54 -20.92 -3.03
CA HIS A 585 30.94 -21.16 -2.77
C HIS A 585 31.29 -22.59 -3.16
N GLU A 586 32.26 -22.76 -4.05
CA GLU A 586 32.80 -24.09 -4.32
C GLU A 586 33.63 -24.55 -3.12
N GLN A 587 33.18 -25.63 -2.46
CA GLN A 587 34.02 -26.38 -1.55
C GLN A 587 34.90 -27.32 -2.37
N SER A 588 36.16 -27.42 -2.00
CA SER A 588 37.02 -28.44 -2.59
C SER A 588 36.51 -29.85 -2.21
N GLY A 589 35.74 -30.41 -3.12
CA GLY A 589 35.38 -31.80 -3.05
C GLY A 589 33.92 -32.22 -3.07
N ASN A 590 32.95 -31.38 -2.76
CA ASN A 590 31.50 -31.65 -2.93
C ASN A 590 30.60 -30.49 -2.56
N GLN A 591 29.67 -30.23 -3.41
CA GLN A 591 28.51 -29.30 -3.30
C GLN A 591 28.83 -27.81 -2.97
N ALA A 592 28.55 -26.97 -3.94
CA ALA A 592 28.49 -25.52 -3.76
C ALA A 592 27.48 -25.16 -2.64
N THR A 593 27.92 -24.47 -1.61
CA THR A 593 27.05 -23.99 -0.54
C THR A 593 26.80 -22.51 -0.75
N LYS A 594 25.57 -22.08 -0.57
CA LYS A 594 25.15 -20.68 -0.69
C LYS A 594 25.78 -19.85 0.42
N PHE A 595 26.06 -18.57 0.16
CA PHE A 595 26.65 -17.64 1.13
C PHE A 595 25.71 -17.38 2.31
N LEU A 596 24.45 -17.04 2.04
CA LEU A 596 23.43 -16.84 3.07
C LEU A 596 22.62 -18.12 3.33
N PRO A 597 22.15 -18.35 4.55
CA PRO A 597 22.36 -17.56 5.76
C PRO A 597 23.75 -17.75 6.34
N ILE A 598 24.25 -16.72 7.02
CA ILE A 598 25.48 -16.82 7.80
C ILE A 598 25.14 -17.53 9.12
N ASP A 599 25.38 -18.83 9.16
CA ASP A 599 25.10 -19.69 10.32
C ASP A 599 26.41 -19.98 11.06
N GLY A 600 26.52 -19.54 12.30
CA GLY A 600 27.69 -19.76 13.13
C GLY A 600 28.08 -21.24 13.34
N SER A 601 27.17 -22.19 13.11
CA SER A 601 27.48 -23.62 13.14
C SER A 601 28.37 -24.08 11.96
N ARG A 602 28.43 -23.26 10.90
CA ARG A 602 29.29 -23.52 9.74
C ARG A 602 30.76 -23.16 9.98
N TYR A 603 31.07 -22.47 11.07
CA TYR A 603 32.37 -21.89 11.39
C TYR A 603 33.15 -22.69 12.45
N LYS A 604 32.76 -23.92 12.72
CA LYS A 604 33.51 -24.77 13.59
C LYS A 604 34.74 -25.31 12.90
N ASP A 605 35.89 -25.05 13.50
CA ASP A 605 37.03 -25.93 13.33
C ASP A 605 36.60 -27.37 13.67
N ALA A 606 36.44 -28.22 12.66
CA ALA A 606 35.98 -29.57 12.83
C ALA A 606 36.95 -30.41 13.67
N ASN A 607 38.18 -29.94 13.86
CA ASN A 607 39.26 -30.65 14.49
C ASN A 607 39.78 -30.03 15.80
N ASP A 608 39.29 -28.84 16.17
CA ASP A 608 39.73 -28.08 17.36
C ASP A 608 41.26 -27.87 17.40
N ASP A 609 41.92 -27.83 16.24
CA ASP A 609 43.36 -27.68 16.11
C ASP A 609 43.83 -26.26 15.69
N SER A 610 42.90 -25.30 15.65
CA SER A 610 43.14 -23.89 15.27
C SER A 610 43.75 -23.68 13.89
N THR A 611 43.71 -24.67 13.02
CA THR A 611 44.12 -24.57 11.61
C THR A 611 42.93 -24.75 10.70
N PRO A 612 42.51 -23.75 9.91
CA PRO A 612 41.44 -23.86 8.92
C PRO A 612 41.74 -25.01 7.97
N GLN A 613 40.84 -25.98 7.93
CA GLN A 613 40.93 -27.05 6.92
C GLN A 613 40.33 -26.56 5.62
N VAL A 614 40.86 -27.05 4.50
CA VAL A 614 40.32 -26.77 3.16
C VAL A 614 38.88 -27.28 3.11
N GLY A 615 37.90 -26.34 3.09
CA GLY A 615 36.47 -26.64 3.15
C GLY A 615 35.74 -26.02 4.35
N GLU A 616 36.47 -25.43 5.29
CA GLU A 616 35.89 -24.58 6.35
C GLU A 616 35.55 -23.19 5.82
N TYR A 617 34.46 -22.73 6.25
CA TYR A 617 33.92 -21.46 5.73
C TYR A 617 34.64 -20.24 6.23
N LEU A 618 34.76 -19.42 5.42
CA LEU A 618 35.60 -18.28 5.21
C LEU A 618 34.96 -16.94 5.59
N ASP A 619 34.14 -16.90 6.63
CA ASP A 619 33.64 -15.60 7.03
C ASP A 619 34.49 -15.01 8.17
N ASP A 620 35.37 -15.75 8.79
CA ASP A 620 36.54 -15.24 9.50
C ASP A 620 37.69 -15.14 8.49
N THR A 621 37.61 -14.15 7.59
CA THR A 621 38.54 -14.02 6.47
C THR A 621 39.93 -13.59 6.90
N ASN A 622 40.06 -13.05 8.11
CA ASN A 622 41.31 -12.65 8.74
C ASN A 622 41.85 -13.68 9.75
N ASN A 623 41.09 -14.75 10.01
CA ASN A 623 41.41 -15.86 10.90
C ASN A 623 41.76 -15.42 12.35
N ASP A 624 41.05 -14.47 12.90
CA ASP A 624 41.21 -13.96 14.26
C ASP A 624 40.22 -14.55 15.29
N GLY A 625 39.41 -15.49 14.84
CA GLY A 625 38.44 -16.19 15.66
C GLY A 625 37.12 -15.41 15.86
N THR A 626 36.88 -14.37 15.07
CA THR A 626 35.65 -13.57 15.10
C THR A 626 35.14 -13.27 13.70
N ILE A 627 33.83 -13.08 13.52
CA ILE A 627 33.22 -12.59 12.27
C ILE A 627 32.95 -11.12 12.45
N LYS A 628 33.70 -10.27 11.77
CA LYS A 628 33.55 -8.82 11.81
C LYS A 628 32.63 -8.34 10.73
N VAL A 629 31.54 -7.72 11.14
CA VAL A 629 30.50 -7.19 10.24
C VAL A 629 30.54 -5.68 10.20
N TRP A 630 30.75 -5.14 9.00
CA TRP A 630 30.49 -3.74 8.70
C TRP A 630 29.08 -3.62 8.15
N PHE A 631 28.19 -2.98 8.91
CA PHE A 631 26.86 -2.68 8.43
C PHE A 631 26.74 -1.18 8.16
N ASP A 632 26.50 -0.80 6.93
CA ASP A 632 26.32 0.59 6.51
C ASP A 632 24.91 0.78 5.94
N GLY A 633 24.06 1.42 6.75
CA GLY A 633 22.65 1.62 6.43
C GLY A 633 22.36 3.00 5.83
N VAL A 634 21.45 3.05 4.90
CA VAL A 634 20.94 4.27 4.25
C VAL A 634 19.89 4.98 5.11
N VAL A 635 19.14 4.21 5.88
CA VAL A 635 18.03 4.72 6.69
C VAL A 635 18.60 5.25 8.00
N ASP A 636 18.13 6.43 8.43
CA ASP A 636 18.43 6.90 9.78
C ASP A 636 18.05 5.82 10.77
N ARG A 637 19.04 5.38 11.52
CA ARG A 637 18.92 4.24 12.42
C ARG A 637 18.05 4.63 13.61
N LEU A 638 17.02 3.88 13.80
CA LEU A 638 16.17 4.01 14.97
C LEU A 638 16.66 3.02 16.01
N VAL A 639 17.14 3.53 17.10
CA VAL A 639 17.49 2.77 18.31
C VAL A 639 16.44 3.11 19.34
N ALA A 640 15.95 2.12 20.07
CA ALA A 640 15.11 2.38 21.22
C ALA A 640 15.87 3.25 22.22
N ASP A 641 15.29 4.37 22.65
CA ASP A 641 15.85 5.17 23.74
C ASP A 641 15.86 4.31 25.02
N PRO A 642 17.03 4.05 25.63
CA PRO A 642 17.11 3.23 26.84
C PRO A 642 16.27 3.78 27.99
N GLU A 643 16.03 5.09 28.03
CA GLU A 643 15.17 5.75 29.04
C GLU A 643 13.68 5.77 28.65
N LYS A 644 13.39 5.53 27.37
CA LYS A 644 12.05 5.47 26.80
C LYS A 644 11.99 4.35 25.77
N PRO A 645 11.87 3.10 26.19
CA PRO A 645 11.93 1.94 25.29
C PRO A 645 10.84 1.95 24.21
N ASP A 646 9.81 2.77 24.35
CA ASP A 646 8.74 2.98 23.38
C ASP A 646 9.02 4.17 22.42
N ASP A 647 10.10 4.93 22.65
CA ASP A 647 10.49 6.08 21.83
C ASP A 647 11.67 5.69 20.93
N MET A 648 11.37 5.43 19.68
CA MET A 648 12.36 5.09 18.66
C MET A 648 12.97 6.38 18.13
N THR A 649 14.07 6.82 18.74
CA THR A 649 14.83 7.99 18.26
C THR A 649 15.90 7.60 17.25
N SER A 650 16.17 8.49 16.30
CA SER A 650 17.28 8.35 15.37
C SER A 650 18.60 8.45 16.12
N VAL A 651 19.34 7.36 16.23
CA VAL A 651 20.67 7.33 16.84
C VAL A 651 21.70 6.88 15.80
N ALA A 652 22.75 7.64 15.64
CA ALA A 652 23.90 7.23 14.85
C ALA A 652 24.68 6.10 15.57
N GLY A 653 24.50 4.88 15.16
CA GLY A 653 25.28 3.73 15.66
C GLY A 653 24.53 2.41 15.70
N TYR A 654 25.29 1.32 15.68
CA TYR A 654 24.80 -0.07 15.71
C TYR A 654 24.43 -0.57 17.11
N GLY A 655 24.12 0.29 18.05
CA GLY A 655 24.19 0.05 19.50
C GLY A 655 23.48 -1.17 20.07
N GLU A 656 22.57 -1.84 19.35
CA GLU A 656 21.69 -2.82 20.00
C GLU A 656 21.33 -4.09 19.21
N TYR A 657 22.03 -4.40 18.12
CA TYR A 657 21.93 -5.79 17.65
C TYR A 657 22.83 -6.64 18.55
N ASP A 658 22.23 -7.52 19.31
CA ASP A 658 22.98 -8.48 20.13
C ASP A 658 23.62 -9.54 19.23
N TYR A 659 24.78 -9.20 18.69
CA TYR A 659 25.57 -10.12 17.88
C TYR A 659 25.97 -11.39 18.63
N THR A 660 25.98 -11.35 19.99
CA THR A 660 26.31 -12.53 20.79
C THR A 660 25.15 -13.50 20.87
N ALA A 661 23.90 -13.05 20.75
CA ALA A 661 22.72 -13.92 20.62
C ALA A 661 22.67 -14.60 19.25
N ALA A 662 23.32 -14.04 18.24
CA ALA A 662 23.44 -14.64 16.91
C ALA A 662 24.37 -15.87 16.91
N GLY A 663 25.23 -16.03 17.90
CA GLY A 663 26.11 -17.19 18.06
C GLY A 663 25.55 -18.22 19.02
N SER A 664 25.53 -19.50 18.62
CA SER A 664 25.42 -20.57 19.60
C SER A 664 26.75 -20.69 20.38
N ALA A 665 26.75 -21.28 21.55
CA ALA A 665 27.96 -21.48 22.37
C ALA A 665 29.09 -22.30 21.64
N THR A 666 28.91 -22.61 20.39
CA THR A 666 29.79 -23.41 19.54
C THR A 666 30.19 -22.74 18.24
N SER A 667 29.83 -21.43 18.05
CA SER A 667 30.11 -20.66 16.84
C SER A 667 31.09 -19.54 17.11
N LEU A 668 31.73 -19.02 16.03
CA LEU A 668 32.54 -17.81 16.12
C LEU A 668 31.68 -16.63 16.56
N PRO A 669 32.17 -15.76 17.47
CA PRO A 669 31.43 -14.57 17.84
C PRO A 669 31.34 -13.62 16.64
N ILE A 670 30.17 -13.05 16.44
CA ILE A 670 29.94 -12.00 15.47
C ILE A 670 30.14 -10.67 16.20
N VAL A 671 30.98 -9.78 15.64
CA VAL A 671 31.29 -8.48 16.23
C VAL A 671 31.21 -7.38 15.16
N GLN A 672 31.05 -6.16 15.60
CA GLN A 672 31.05 -5.01 14.70
C GLN A 672 32.48 -4.69 14.21
N ALA A 673 32.65 -4.53 12.90
CA ALA A 673 33.88 -4.02 12.30
C ALA A 673 34.03 -2.53 12.53
N THR A 674 35.27 -2.02 12.53
CA THR A 674 35.56 -0.59 12.63
C THR A 674 35.48 0.12 11.27
N GLY A 675 35.50 -0.63 10.18
CA GLY A 675 35.37 -0.16 8.80
C GLY A 675 35.57 -1.28 7.80
N LEU A 676 35.51 -0.96 6.52
CA LEU A 676 35.65 -1.93 5.42
C LEU A 676 37.01 -2.66 5.45
N ALA A 677 38.04 -2.03 5.98
CA ALA A 677 39.40 -2.58 5.97
C ALA A 677 39.58 -3.78 6.93
N ASP A 678 38.81 -3.83 8.01
CA ASP A 678 38.87 -4.90 9.01
C ASP A 678 37.61 -5.76 9.06
N ALA A 679 36.65 -5.56 8.14
CA ALA A 679 35.42 -6.33 8.05
C ALA A 679 35.66 -7.65 7.32
N ASP A 680 35.05 -8.72 7.78
CA ASP A 680 34.90 -9.95 7.01
C ASP A 680 33.70 -9.85 6.06
N ILE A 681 32.64 -9.19 6.54
CA ILE A 681 31.39 -9.00 5.79
C ILE A 681 30.99 -7.54 5.83
N ALA A 682 30.73 -6.95 4.66
CA ALA A 682 30.05 -5.67 4.54
C ALA A 682 28.60 -5.86 4.13
N ILE A 683 27.67 -5.41 4.95
CA ILE A 683 26.25 -5.35 4.62
C ILE A 683 25.93 -3.89 4.29
N LEU A 684 25.69 -3.63 3.01
CA LEU A 684 25.47 -2.29 2.48
C LEU A 684 23.99 -2.10 2.15
N ARG A 685 23.33 -1.22 2.87
CA ARG A 685 21.95 -0.89 2.62
C ARG A 685 21.86 0.35 1.75
N ILE A 686 21.28 0.24 0.57
CA ILE A 686 21.10 1.31 -0.41
C ILE A 686 19.60 1.56 -0.64
N SER A 687 19.28 2.74 -1.13
CA SER A 687 17.91 3.09 -1.54
C SER A 687 17.92 3.57 -2.99
N ALA A 688 16.93 3.14 -3.76
CA ALA A 688 16.67 3.75 -5.05
C ALA A 688 16.37 5.25 -4.87
N ARG A 689 16.66 6.05 -5.89
CA ARG A 689 16.37 7.49 -5.84
C ARG A 689 14.87 7.69 -5.63
N LYS A 690 14.50 8.50 -4.62
CA LYS A 690 13.10 8.81 -4.35
C LYS A 690 12.47 9.60 -5.49
N GLY A 691 11.24 9.23 -5.87
CA GLY A 691 10.39 10.06 -6.70
C GLY A 691 9.99 11.34 -5.98
N SER A 692 9.52 12.34 -6.72
CA SER A 692 8.96 13.56 -6.14
C SER A 692 7.47 13.64 -6.45
N TYR A 693 6.69 14.04 -5.45
CA TYR A 693 5.26 14.34 -5.65
C TYR A 693 5.04 15.71 -6.29
N PHE A 694 6.00 16.63 -6.19
CA PHE A 694 5.81 18.03 -6.57
C PHE A 694 6.93 18.51 -7.50
N GLY A 695 6.54 19.19 -8.57
CA GLY A 695 7.39 20.13 -9.28
C GLY A 695 8.47 19.59 -10.21
N LEU A 696 8.31 18.37 -10.74
CA LEU A 696 9.19 17.83 -11.78
C LEU A 696 8.49 17.84 -13.14
N ASP A 697 9.25 18.18 -14.17
CA ASP A 697 8.78 18.19 -15.56
C ASP A 697 9.05 16.84 -16.29
N ALA A 698 9.59 15.85 -15.57
CA ALA A 698 9.84 14.49 -16.05
C ALA A 698 9.90 13.50 -14.89
N GLY A 699 9.57 12.24 -15.12
CA GLY A 699 9.73 11.15 -14.16
C GLY A 699 11.19 11.02 -13.71
N VAL A 700 11.40 10.69 -12.42
CA VAL A 700 12.76 10.57 -11.87
C VAL A 700 13.38 9.27 -12.34
N PRO A 701 14.57 9.28 -13.00
CA PRO A 701 15.28 8.08 -13.40
C PRO A 701 15.48 7.09 -12.24
N LEU A 702 15.52 5.81 -12.57
CA LEU A 702 15.75 4.73 -11.59
C LEU A 702 17.23 4.42 -11.37
N SER A 703 18.11 5.02 -12.19
CA SER A 703 19.56 4.88 -12.04
C SER A 703 20.09 5.62 -10.80
N PHE A 704 21.23 5.14 -10.29
CA PHE A 704 21.93 5.78 -9.17
C PHE A 704 22.83 6.95 -9.62
N ASP A 705 22.57 7.54 -10.77
CA ASP A 705 23.49 8.39 -11.53
C ASP A 705 23.27 9.87 -11.41
N GLY A 706 23.09 10.48 -10.37
CA GLY A 706 23.27 11.88 -10.46
C GLY A 706 22.17 12.83 -10.01
N ALA A 707 22.49 14.12 -10.01
CA ALA A 707 21.59 15.20 -9.67
C ALA A 707 20.61 15.47 -10.80
N PHE A 708 19.35 15.63 -10.48
CA PHE A 708 18.34 16.12 -11.40
C PHE A 708 18.57 17.61 -11.71
N PRO A 709 18.39 18.07 -12.95
CA PRO A 709 18.36 19.50 -13.22
C PRO A 709 17.24 20.15 -12.41
N GLY A 710 17.58 21.05 -11.49
CA GLY A 710 16.61 21.81 -10.70
C GLY A 710 16.42 21.42 -9.23
N GLN A 711 17.02 20.31 -8.77
CA GLN A 711 17.08 20.01 -7.33
C GLN A 711 18.34 20.63 -6.71
N SER A 712 18.15 21.36 -5.61
CA SER A 712 19.27 21.87 -4.83
C SER A 712 20.04 20.73 -4.19
N ASN A 713 21.36 20.70 -4.39
CA ASN A 713 22.29 19.83 -3.67
C ASN A 713 22.50 20.33 -2.22
N ASP A 714 21.44 20.48 -1.44
CA ASP A 714 21.55 21.07 -0.11
C ASP A 714 21.97 20.08 0.99
N GLY A 715 22.34 18.86 0.60
CA GLY A 715 22.88 17.85 1.52
C GLY A 715 21.85 17.16 2.40
N SER A 716 20.57 17.56 2.31
CA SER A 716 19.48 16.99 3.10
C SER A 716 18.86 15.75 2.45
N ILE A 717 19.09 15.53 1.16
CA ILE A 717 18.69 14.32 0.45
C ILE A 717 19.89 13.40 0.39
N ARG A 718 19.89 12.31 1.14
CA ARG A 718 20.78 11.19 0.85
C ARG A 718 20.55 10.81 -0.60
N ASN A 719 21.47 11.24 -1.45
CA ASN A 719 21.31 11.01 -2.85
C ASN A 719 21.81 9.61 -3.19
N SER A 720 21.22 9.04 -4.20
CA SER A 720 21.63 7.76 -4.78
C SER A 720 23.13 7.69 -5.12
N ILE A 721 23.79 8.84 -5.35
CA ILE A 721 25.24 8.94 -5.54
C ILE A 721 26.02 8.50 -4.28
N GLN A 722 25.57 8.89 -3.08
CA GLN A 722 26.26 8.48 -1.84
C GLN A 722 26.11 6.97 -1.63
N ASP A 723 24.94 6.41 -1.93
CA ASP A 723 24.69 4.98 -1.85
C ASP A 723 25.52 4.22 -2.86
N ARG A 724 25.57 4.71 -4.11
CA ARG A 724 26.46 4.20 -5.16
C ARG A 724 27.93 4.20 -4.70
N ASN A 725 28.41 5.33 -4.16
CA ASN A 725 29.80 5.47 -3.76
C ASN A 725 30.17 4.50 -2.64
N ARG A 726 29.29 4.23 -1.68
CA ARG A 726 29.52 3.22 -0.63
C ARG A 726 29.73 1.82 -1.19
N VAL A 727 28.94 1.43 -2.19
CA VAL A 727 29.14 0.13 -2.88
C VAL A 727 30.45 0.12 -3.65
N ILE A 728 30.80 1.23 -4.33
CA ILE A 728 32.08 1.37 -5.01
C ILE A 728 33.26 1.27 -4.03
N ASP A 729 33.17 1.90 -2.87
CA ASP A 729 34.22 1.86 -1.84
C ASP A 729 34.41 0.44 -1.29
N ALA A 730 33.35 -0.34 -1.15
CA ALA A 730 33.45 -1.75 -0.77
C ALA A 730 34.13 -2.59 -1.88
N PHE A 731 33.77 -2.36 -3.15
CA PHE A 731 34.48 -3.01 -4.28
C PHE A 731 35.95 -2.59 -4.35
N ARG A 732 36.27 -1.29 -4.13
CA ARG A 732 37.65 -0.82 -4.06
C ARG A 732 38.45 -1.46 -2.93
N ALA A 733 37.81 -1.61 -1.77
CA ALA A 733 38.44 -2.28 -0.63
C ALA A 733 38.74 -3.76 -0.96
N ARG A 734 37.83 -4.46 -1.63
CA ARG A 734 37.97 -5.87 -1.99
C ARG A 734 38.90 -6.10 -3.19
N ASP A 735 38.70 -5.35 -4.25
CA ASP A 735 39.29 -5.65 -5.58
C ASP A 735 40.49 -4.74 -5.90
N GLY A 736 40.72 -3.65 -5.16
CA GLY A 736 41.64 -2.58 -5.54
C GLY A 736 41.04 -1.74 -6.69
N TYR A 737 41.81 -0.76 -7.18
CA TYR A 737 41.38 0.10 -8.29
C TYR A 737 42.55 0.82 -8.95
N THR A 738 42.33 1.40 -10.11
CA THR A 738 43.28 2.31 -10.74
C THR A 738 42.77 3.74 -10.55
N ASP A 739 43.59 4.61 -9.98
CA ASP A 739 43.21 6.01 -9.75
C ASP A 739 43.20 6.84 -11.06
N ALA A 740 42.71 8.08 -10.96
CA ALA A 740 42.62 9.00 -12.10
C ALA A 740 43.99 9.35 -12.73
N ALA A 741 45.10 9.09 -12.04
CA ALA A 741 46.46 9.27 -12.53
C ALA A 741 47.00 8.01 -13.26
N GLY A 742 46.22 6.93 -13.31
CA GLY A 742 46.63 5.64 -13.90
C GLY A 742 47.42 4.77 -12.94
N THR A 743 47.46 5.08 -11.64
CA THR A 743 48.20 4.31 -10.64
C THR A 743 47.30 3.18 -10.09
N ALA A 744 47.81 1.95 -10.11
CA ALA A 744 47.12 0.82 -9.48
C ALA A 744 47.21 0.93 -7.95
N ILE A 745 46.07 0.95 -7.30
CA ILE A 745 45.89 0.91 -5.84
C ILE A 745 45.49 -0.50 -5.45
N ALA A 746 46.27 -1.15 -4.62
CA ALA A 746 45.99 -2.48 -4.15
C ALA A 746 44.73 -2.55 -3.27
N ALA A 747 44.05 -3.70 -3.25
CA ALA A 747 42.98 -4.00 -2.36
C ALA A 747 43.44 -3.86 -0.89
N THR A 748 42.64 -3.21 -0.08
CA THR A 748 42.88 -3.08 1.38
C THR A 748 42.34 -4.27 2.15
N ASN A 749 41.32 -4.95 1.57
CA ASN A 749 40.67 -6.13 2.17
C ASN A 749 40.20 -7.10 1.06
N PRO A 750 41.11 -7.88 0.45
CA PRO A 750 40.80 -8.73 -0.69
C PRO A 750 39.87 -9.88 -0.36
N ASN A 751 39.61 -10.14 0.91
CA ASN A 751 38.73 -11.21 1.37
C ASN A 751 37.33 -10.74 1.75
N LEU A 752 37.05 -9.43 1.65
CA LEU A 752 35.76 -8.85 2.03
C LEU A 752 34.60 -9.52 1.26
N ARG A 753 33.56 -9.93 1.99
CA ARG A 753 32.27 -10.36 1.44
C ARG A 753 31.30 -9.19 1.44
N ILE A 754 30.49 -9.11 0.41
CA ILE A 754 29.58 -7.98 0.21
C ILE A 754 28.13 -8.47 0.07
N VAL A 755 27.31 -8.09 1.03
CA VAL A 755 25.85 -8.24 1.01
C VAL A 755 25.25 -6.89 0.64
N LEU A 756 24.57 -6.81 -0.49
CA LEU A 756 23.83 -5.63 -0.87
C LEU A 756 22.37 -5.79 -0.45
N VAL A 757 21.83 -4.79 0.23
CA VAL A 757 20.43 -4.74 0.66
C VAL A 757 19.80 -3.48 0.06
N MET A 758 18.84 -3.65 -0.83
CA MET A 758 18.12 -2.52 -1.41
C MET A 758 16.83 -2.26 -0.64
N HIS A 759 16.73 -1.08 -0.03
CA HIS A 759 15.46 -0.54 0.44
C HIS A 759 14.62 -0.14 -0.77
N PHE A 760 13.46 -0.77 -0.91
CA PHE A 760 12.66 -0.72 -2.13
C PHE A 760 11.45 0.20 -1.96
N ASP A 761 11.66 1.50 -2.13
CA ASP A 761 10.55 2.46 -2.29
C ASP A 761 9.94 2.34 -3.71
N ARG A 762 10.82 2.09 -4.68
CA ARG A 762 10.55 1.82 -6.08
C ARG A 762 11.77 1.10 -6.67
N PRO A 763 11.67 0.45 -7.84
CA PRO A 763 12.81 -0.25 -8.41
C PRO A 763 13.99 0.68 -8.65
N GLY A 764 15.20 0.15 -8.45
CA GLY A 764 16.46 0.82 -8.79
C GLY A 764 17.26 -0.02 -9.78
N ILE A 765 18.03 0.63 -10.64
CA ILE A 765 18.88 -0.07 -11.61
C ILE A 765 20.13 -0.59 -10.92
N VAL A 766 20.08 -1.84 -10.48
CA VAL A 766 21.14 -2.49 -9.69
C VAL A 766 22.07 -3.39 -10.51
N LYS A 767 21.80 -3.57 -11.78
CA LYS A 767 22.58 -4.47 -12.65
C LYS A 767 24.10 -4.26 -12.58
N PRO A 768 24.63 -3.02 -12.52
CA PRO A 768 26.07 -2.78 -12.38
C PRO A 768 26.65 -3.36 -11.09
N PHE A 769 25.90 -3.33 -9.98
CA PHE A 769 26.38 -3.85 -8.69
C PHE A 769 26.34 -5.37 -8.62
N ILE A 770 25.35 -6.01 -9.26
CA ILE A 770 25.18 -7.47 -9.24
C ILE A 770 26.24 -8.16 -10.11
N ASN A 771 26.48 -7.61 -11.30
CA ASN A 771 27.43 -8.20 -12.26
C ASN A 771 28.90 -7.81 -11.98
N GLY A 772 29.13 -6.91 -11.02
CA GLY A 772 30.42 -6.29 -10.81
C GLY A 772 30.69 -5.17 -11.83
N LEU A 773 31.38 -4.14 -11.37
CA LEU A 773 31.76 -3.01 -12.23
C LEU A 773 33.00 -3.40 -13.05
N THR A 774 32.86 -3.46 -14.36
CA THR A 774 34.02 -3.65 -15.27
C THR A 774 34.75 -2.34 -15.53
N THR A 775 34.05 -1.21 -15.50
CA THR A 775 34.56 0.15 -15.55
C THR A 775 33.60 1.09 -14.80
N LEU A 776 34.08 2.21 -14.27
CA LEU A 776 33.21 3.26 -13.71
C LEU A 776 32.49 4.05 -14.81
N ASP A 777 32.88 3.90 -16.09
CA ASP A 777 32.18 4.47 -17.23
C ASP A 777 30.77 3.88 -17.44
N GLU A 778 30.47 2.73 -16.79
CA GLU A 778 29.10 2.16 -16.73
C GLU A 778 28.20 2.95 -15.75
N LEU A 779 28.75 3.91 -15.02
CA LEU A 779 28.04 4.80 -14.10
C LEU A 779 28.15 6.23 -14.62
N PRO A 780 27.19 6.78 -15.38
CA PRO A 780 27.24 8.14 -15.91
C PRO A 780 27.41 9.18 -14.80
N GLY A 781 28.25 10.17 -15.04
CA GLY A 781 28.38 11.36 -14.19
C GLY A 781 29.70 11.52 -13.46
N GLU A 782 30.62 10.56 -13.48
CA GLU A 782 32.00 10.73 -12.99
C GLU A 782 32.98 10.92 -14.17
N ALA A 783 33.66 12.09 -14.19
CA ALA A 783 34.75 12.33 -15.11
C ALA A 783 36.03 11.55 -14.65
N GLY A 784 36.21 10.38 -15.17
CA GLY A 784 37.40 9.55 -14.94
C GLY A 784 37.05 8.06 -14.91
N SER A 785 37.51 7.34 -15.92
CA SER A 785 37.39 5.89 -15.92
C SER A 785 38.30 5.30 -14.83
N TYR A 786 37.70 4.59 -13.88
CA TYR A 786 38.46 3.80 -12.91
C TYR A 786 38.26 2.31 -13.25
N PRO A 787 39.09 1.70 -14.11
CA PRO A 787 38.99 0.27 -14.31
C PRO A 787 39.27 -0.42 -12.98
N LEU A 788 38.29 -1.19 -12.49
CA LEU A 788 38.53 -2.11 -11.39
C LEU A 788 39.56 -3.14 -11.91
N VAL A 789 40.56 -3.41 -11.13
CA VAL A 789 41.54 -4.44 -11.50
C VAL A 789 40.81 -5.77 -11.49
N SER A 790 40.50 -6.29 -12.68
CA SER A 790 39.98 -7.65 -12.83
C SER A 790 41.13 -8.63 -12.54
N ASP A 791 41.23 -9.06 -11.31
CA ASP A 791 42.17 -10.14 -10.99
C ASP A 791 41.50 -11.48 -11.32
N GLU A 792 41.95 -12.13 -12.41
CA GLU A 792 41.50 -13.45 -12.80
C GLU A 792 41.66 -14.49 -11.67
N ALA A 793 42.60 -14.27 -10.74
CA ALA A 793 42.82 -15.10 -9.57
C ALA A 793 41.65 -15.08 -8.59
N ASN A 794 40.83 -14.02 -8.52
CA ASN A 794 39.64 -13.98 -7.69
C ASN A 794 38.48 -14.75 -8.32
N ILE A 795 38.45 -14.89 -9.63
CA ILE A 795 37.43 -15.71 -10.35
C ILE A 795 37.71 -17.19 -10.13
N GLU A 796 38.99 -17.60 -10.09
CA GLU A 796 39.38 -19.01 -9.81
C GLU A 796 39.08 -19.41 -8.35
N GLN A 797 38.93 -18.46 -7.42
CA GLN A 797 38.56 -18.71 -6.01
C GLN A 797 37.04 -18.67 -5.76
N GLY A 798 36.21 -18.71 -6.82
CA GLY A 798 34.74 -18.71 -6.68
C GLY A 798 34.16 -17.37 -6.24
N ARG A 799 34.93 -16.28 -6.24
CA ARG A 799 34.46 -14.94 -5.93
C ARG A 799 33.91 -14.30 -7.20
N GLY A 800 32.61 -13.99 -7.22
CA GLY A 800 32.01 -13.25 -8.31
C GLY A 800 32.58 -11.82 -8.40
N LYS A 801 32.54 -11.20 -9.57
CA LYS A 801 32.93 -9.79 -9.76
C LYS A 801 31.95 -8.82 -9.09
N GLY A 802 30.73 -9.28 -8.72
CA GLY A 802 29.67 -8.51 -8.07
C GLY A 802 29.60 -8.72 -6.56
N VAL A 803 28.39 -8.52 -6.01
CA VAL A 803 28.11 -8.78 -4.60
C VAL A 803 27.93 -10.28 -4.33
N ASP A 804 28.25 -10.71 -3.12
CA ASP A 804 28.09 -12.12 -2.71
C ASP A 804 26.63 -12.48 -2.46
N ALA A 805 25.81 -11.52 -1.98
CA ALA A 805 24.37 -11.69 -1.89
C ALA A 805 23.66 -10.37 -2.18
N PHE A 806 22.44 -10.47 -2.72
CA PHE A 806 21.58 -9.32 -2.97
C PHE A 806 20.18 -9.58 -2.41
N LEU A 807 19.78 -8.70 -1.51
CA LEU A 807 18.50 -8.69 -0.83
C LEU A 807 17.71 -7.44 -1.21
N VAL A 808 16.39 -7.58 -1.24
CA VAL A 808 15.45 -6.46 -1.35
C VAL A 808 14.55 -6.46 -0.12
N GLU A 809 14.36 -5.31 0.51
CA GLU A 809 13.48 -5.16 1.67
C GLU A 809 12.50 -4.00 1.45
N PHE A 810 11.32 -4.06 2.08
CA PHE A 810 10.18 -3.18 1.87
C PHE A 810 9.76 -2.51 3.19
N GLY A 811 10.66 -1.76 3.80
CA GLY A 811 10.43 -1.15 5.11
C GLY A 811 10.70 -2.12 6.27
N ALA A 812 11.87 -2.76 6.24
CA ALA A 812 12.35 -3.59 7.34
C ALA A 812 13.27 -2.79 8.27
N ILE A 813 13.12 -2.95 9.59
CA ILE A 813 14.09 -2.42 10.56
C ILE A 813 15.42 -3.16 10.44
N ASP A 814 16.51 -2.53 10.87
CA ASP A 814 17.87 -3.11 10.79
C ASP A 814 17.94 -4.50 11.42
N ARG A 815 17.31 -4.70 12.57
CA ARG A 815 17.22 -6.00 13.21
C ARG A 815 16.58 -7.08 12.32
N ALA A 816 15.55 -6.75 11.56
CA ALA A 816 14.89 -7.71 10.68
C ALA A 816 15.83 -8.14 9.54
N VAL A 817 16.60 -7.19 8.98
CA VAL A 817 17.61 -7.48 7.95
C VAL A 817 18.73 -8.35 8.51
N LEU A 818 19.26 -8.01 9.68
CA LEU A 818 20.34 -8.76 10.31
C LEU A 818 19.88 -10.15 10.74
N ASP A 819 18.68 -10.29 11.33
CA ASP A 819 18.09 -11.59 11.65
C ASP A 819 17.93 -12.47 10.40
N PHE A 820 17.59 -11.87 9.25
CA PHE A 820 17.50 -12.59 7.98
C PHE A 820 18.87 -13.07 7.51
N VAL A 821 19.86 -12.18 7.53
CA VAL A 821 21.24 -12.49 7.08
C VAL A 821 21.86 -13.59 7.95
N PHE A 822 21.67 -13.52 9.27
CA PHE A 822 22.25 -14.48 10.23
C PHE A 822 21.33 -15.65 10.57
N ASN A 823 20.17 -15.74 9.93
CA ASN A 823 19.16 -16.80 10.19
C ASN A 823 18.79 -16.95 11.67
N GLN A 824 18.72 -15.83 12.39
CA GLN A 824 18.41 -15.83 13.80
C GLN A 824 16.90 -15.86 14.04
N ASN A 825 16.48 -16.67 15.03
CA ASN A 825 15.10 -16.69 15.49
C ASN A 825 14.08 -16.83 14.35
N VAL A 826 14.33 -17.76 13.43
CA VAL A 826 13.36 -18.17 12.42
C VAL A 826 12.40 -19.16 13.10
N PRO A 827 11.24 -18.71 13.65
CA PRO A 827 10.22 -19.66 13.98
C PRO A 827 9.81 -20.30 12.65
N THR A 828 9.88 -21.61 12.55
CA THR A 828 8.97 -22.28 11.62
C THR A 828 7.58 -21.81 12.02
N SER A 829 6.93 -20.98 11.18
CA SER A 829 5.55 -20.59 11.47
C SER A 829 4.76 -21.89 11.68
N PRO A 830 3.73 -21.91 12.55
CA PRO A 830 2.88 -23.09 12.70
C PRO A 830 2.28 -23.55 11.36
N GLU A 831 2.34 -22.71 10.32
CA GLU A 831 1.77 -22.89 8.99
C GLU A 831 2.80 -23.31 7.93
N GLY A 832 4.07 -23.54 8.31
CA GLY A 832 5.12 -24.09 7.42
C GLY A 832 5.78 -23.05 6.50
N TYR A 833 5.53 -21.75 6.68
CA TYR A 833 6.19 -20.70 5.91
C TYR A 833 7.69 -20.63 6.22
N ARG A 834 8.52 -20.54 5.19
CA ARG A 834 9.97 -20.37 5.31
C ARG A 834 10.35 -18.94 4.95
N TYR A 835 11.28 -18.35 5.71
CA TYR A 835 11.87 -17.07 5.32
C TYR A 835 12.63 -17.22 4.00
N GLY A 836 12.58 -16.18 3.15
CA GLY A 836 13.16 -16.23 1.81
C GLY A 836 12.23 -16.83 0.75
N GLU A 837 10.94 -17.04 1.07
CA GLU A 837 9.93 -17.42 0.07
C GLU A 837 9.24 -16.21 -0.58
N ALA A 838 9.49 -14.98 -0.09
CA ALA A 838 8.99 -13.77 -0.72
C ALA A 838 9.57 -13.61 -2.13
N VAL A 839 8.75 -13.06 -3.01
CA VAL A 839 9.10 -12.80 -4.40
C VAL A 839 8.88 -11.34 -4.78
N LEU A 840 9.57 -10.86 -5.79
CA LEU A 840 9.39 -9.49 -6.25
C LEU A 840 7.94 -9.26 -6.72
N PRO A 841 7.24 -8.26 -6.18
CA PRO A 841 5.89 -7.90 -6.59
C PRO A 841 5.86 -7.03 -7.86
N MET A 842 7.03 -6.71 -8.42
CA MET A 842 7.25 -6.02 -9.68
C MET A 842 8.65 -6.32 -10.23
N GLU A 843 8.94 -5.91 -11.45
CA GLU A 843 10.26 -6.08 -12.07
C GLU A 843 11.30 -5.09 -11.53
N ILE A 844 12.58 -5.48 -11.63
CA ILE A 844 13.70 -4.54 -11.52
C ILE A 844 14.26 -4.30 -12.92
N PRO A 845 14.09 -3.10 -13.51
CA PRO A 845 14.55 -2.77 -14.84
C PRO A 845 16.08 -2.90 -15.00
N SER A 846 16.51 -3.09 -16.21
CA SER A 846 17.95 -3.19 -16.54
C SER A 846 18.62 -1.84 -16.81
N SER A 847 17.83 -0.82 -17.21
CA SER A 847 18.30 0.53 -17.53
C SER A 847 17.12 1.50 -17.58
N ASP A 848 17.37 2.81 -17.46
CA ASP A 848 16.35 3.85 -17.67
C ASP A 848 15.78 3.79 -19.09
N ALA A 849 16.60 3.51 -20.11
CA ALA A 849 16.14 3.34 -21.48
C ALA A 849 15.19 2.13 -21.67
N ALA A 850 15.31 1.09 -20.85
CA ALA A 850 14.39 -0.03 -20.87
C ALA A 850 13.02 0.39 -20.27
N VAL A 851 13.02 1.25 -19.28
CA VAL A 851 11.79 1.83 -18.68
C VAL A 851 11.12 2.79 -19.67
N GLU A 852 11.87 3.65 -20.34
CA GLU A 852 11.34 4.58 -21.36
C GLU A 852 10.70 3.85 -22.56
N ALA A 853 11.05 2.59 -22.78
CA ALA A 853 10.55 1.77 -23.88
C ALA A 853 9.31 0.95 -23.51
N GLN A 854 8.91 0.90 -22.26
CA GLN A 854 7.71 0.20 -21.80
C GLN A 854 6.46 1.07 -21.96
N PHE A 855 5.28 0.45 -21.82
CA PHE A 855 4.01 1.16 -21.70
C PHE A 855 3.66 1.38 -20.23
N GLU A 856 3.21 2.58 -19.88
CA GLU A 856 2.92 2.97 -18.52
C GLU A 856 1.83 2.11 -17.85
N ASP A 857 0.91 1.55 -18.64
CA ASP A 857 -0.25 0.78 -18.16
C ASP A 857 -0.05 -0.74 -18.18
N VAL A 858 1.03 -1.23 -18.81
CA VAL A 858 1.26 -2.68 -19.00
C VAL A 858 2.10 -3.24 -17.84
N PRO A 859 1.62 -4.28 -17.15
CA PRO A 859 2.39 -4.87 -16.05
C PRO A 859 3.60 -5.64 -16.57
N ALA A 860 4.77 -5.39 -15.99
CA ALA A 860 5.98 -6.20 -16.17
C ALA A 860 6.40 -6.39 -17.65
N ASP A 861 6.38 -5.30 -18.43
CA ASP A 861 6.76 -5.31 -19.86
C ASP A 861 8.15 -4.70 -20.13
N THR A 862 8.94 -4.43 -19.07
CA THR A 862 10.30 -3.91 -19.21
C THR A 862 11.17 -4.86 -20.05
N VAL A 863 11.84 -4.32 -21.06
CA VAL A 863 12.71 -5.13 -21.94
C VAL A 863 13.94 -5.63 -21.18
N ASN A 864 14.12 -6.95 -21.12
CA ASN A 864 15.25 -7.61 -20.46
C ASN A 864 15.51 -7.10 -19.02
N PRO A 865 14.55 -7.20 -18.11
CA PRO A 865 14.72 -6.72 -16.75
C PRO A 865 15.90 -7.44 -16.06
N THR A 866 16.54 -6.77 -15.09
CA THR A 866 17.57 -7.39 -14.25
C THR A 866 16.97 -8.54 -13.44
N TYR A 867 15.76 -8.32 -12.89
CA TYR A 867 14.97 -9.35 -12.23
C TYR A 867 13.50 -9.23 -12.66
N LYS A 868 12.91 -10.36 -12.98
CA LYS A 868 11.50 -10.45 -13.40
C LYS A 868 10.56 -10.39 -12.20
N LEU A 869 9.31 -10.00 -12.48
CA LEU A 869 8.19 -10.24 -11.57
C LEU A 869 8.21 -11.68 -11.07
N GLY A 870 8.02 -11.88 -9.76
CA GLY A 870 8.05 -13.19 -9.14
C GLY A 870 9.46 -13.76 -8.89
N SER A 871 10.54 -13.00 -9.19
CA SER A 871 11.89 -13.42 -8.85
C SER A 871 12.08 -13.46 -7.33
N GLY A 872 12.74 -14.51 -6.85
CA GLY A 872 13.12 -14.76 -5.47
C GLY A 872 13.72 -16.14 -5.35
N SER A 873 14.51 -16.39 -4.31
CA SER A 873 15.07 -17.69 -4.02
C SER A 873 14.96 -17.99 -2.52
N THR A 874 14.80 -19.24 -2.18
CA THR A 874 14.81 -19.70 -0.78
C THR A 874 16.23 -19.71 -0.23
N LEU A 875 16.35 -19.40 1.08
CA LEU A 875 17.61 -19.56 1.84
C LEU A 875 18.11 -21.01 1.84
#